data_cc29e645bcc99e8156ed5779fffc07eb
#
_entry.id   cc29e645bcc99e8156ed5779fffc07eb
#
_cell.length_a   1.000
_cell.length_b   1.000
_cell.length_c   1.000
_cell.angle_alpha   90.00
_cell.angle_beta   90.00
_cell.angle_gamma   90.00
#
_symmetry.space_group_name_H-M   'P 1'
#
loop_
_entity.id
_entity.type
_entity.pdbx_description
1 polymer ?
#
loop_
_entity_poly.entity_id
_entity_poly.type
_entity_poly.pdbx_seq_one_letter_code
_entity_poly.pdbx_strand_id
1 'polypeptide(L)'
;MFKLIWRDLRANPGRMAVSVFAILVSVSLIVWMMGSYDTLVREFDNDAEAYMGNYDLCLVPESPKGPLPPGQYPQFRDPELPARLAASPLVETVNAACQVPRLQIGCGNERGSFDEQTRDRMGIPPQSPILVGNHAVECPYELKEGIWPDMASSSAMEGVLGSGSAKYFSAGVGTVMNVRVGTHVYDVKIVGIVKQAKATPGVIMGPGGMSGPAFSSLFVPVKVCEKITGQPFAPNLIYVQLKEGVDKKEFAENFRQELVQASAAVADTDSIIRRLSSDRSVRSQKDSAEMSVWLVLFSCIFIIFTTLSIGVSERARRLALMRALGLGRMQIALLIAGEGIFLCIPALLGGLAAGFFLVYLLEEGSASVPVLTWSTVLTAAVCAVGGALLASIIPAWRASRQSPLEAAVPSSGFIGKVSRVPVWSVVAGLACVCLQPVALLLPGLEVETRKWIFFWLGYPGLVAGALFLAPTFVRVTEWAGAWITGFLLHVPHSFLKMQLSRNLSRSVGTAVSMSVGLSLFVGVQTWGYSMLVPFSPDTSTPGTLVSFLHTEFKSADVPELMARPSLRNSRMYPIYVDEPDIAPAQMKTPGFSGMRNRSIVLAGIPVAEMAGGSHPLFNPVFVSGNPQEAYAMLESTRSLLIPDTFARTVGLKVGDDLMLVNPSSRELRSGNEPSAGIRGRGRGAAVRGEPWKVAGIVSFPGWHWLTKTSGMRVRRGGFVAALAIADERWLKEEYAHQGFQFIWGDTAPGISNVELQNDLGEYALMKVREQENGGEGAKPLVKALTRESLGGSVTSRGDDVIFTMSKLPIIMMVIAVLAVLNTVLASVQSRRREFGLMRAVGVPGGMVMRMLWAETLMVSLCSVVMSLVLGVLGAWCSIQILEYGYHFGVVTPPVTMPWAHLACAVLLVLALSSLACLLPAWRMKHASVTDLLSIREG
;
A
#
# COMPACT_ATOMS: atom_id res chain seq x y z
N MET A 1 -12.61 -47.31 12.75
CA MET A 1 -12.92 -45.84 12.63
C MET A 1 -12.91 -45.35 11.17
N PHE A 2 -11.86 -45.56 10.40
CA PHE A 2 -11.77 -45.09 9.00
C PHE A 2 -12.93 -45.52 8.10
N LYS A 3 -13.31 -46.83 8.12
CA LYS A 3 -14.46 -47.36 7.34
C LYS A 3 -15.80 -46.67 7.71
N LEU A 4 -15.98 -46.30 9.00
CA LEU A 4 -17.17 -45.58 9.46
C LEU A 4 -17.20 -44.14 8.93
N ILE A 5 -16.08 -43.43 9.03
CA ILE A 5 -15.96 -42.06 8.51
C ILE A 5 -16.24 -42.04 6.99
N TRP A 6 -15.62 -42.96 6.25
CA TRP A 6 -15.79 -43.06 4.80
C TRP A 6 -17.24 -43.33 4.38
N ARG A 7 -17.92 -44.29 5.08
CA ARG A 7 -19.32 -44.58 4.83
C ARG A 7 -20.25 -43.42 5.12
N ASP A 8 -20.04 -42.73 6.21
CA ASP A 8 -20.85 -41.58 6.61
C ASP A 8 -20.68 -40.39 5.65
N LEU A 9 -19.46 -40.14 5.16
CA LEU A 9 -19.18 -39.11 4.17
C LEU A 9 -19.85 -39.45 2.81
N ARG A 10 -19.80 -40.71 2.41
CA ARG A 10 -20.42 -41.19 1.15
C ARG A 10 -21.95 -41.13 1.19
N ALA A 11 -22.54 -41.16 2.36
CA ALA A 11 -24.00 -41.07 2.53
C ALA A 11 -24.56 -39.67 2.24
N ASN A 12 -23.71 -38.60 2.38
CA ASN A 12 -24.12 -37.21 2.15
C ASN A 12 -23.15 -36.46 1.22
N PRO A 13 -23.08 -36.85 -0.08
CA PRO A 13 -22.07 -36.34 -1.00
C PRO A 13 -22.18 -34.83 -1.25
N GLY A 14 -23.38 -34.25 -1.26
CA GLY A 14 -23.57 -32.82 -1.52
C GLY A 14 -23.00 -31.94 -0.39
N ARG A 15 -23.18 -32.33 0.87
CA ARG A 15 -22.61 -31.63 2.02
C ARG A 15 -21.09 -31.77 2.07
N MET A 16 -20.60 -32.97 1.81
CA MET A 16 -19.16 -33.22 1.71
C MET A 16 -18.53 -32.33 0.66
N ALA A 17 -19.11 -32.26 -0.54
CA ALA A 17 -18.61 -31.44 -1.64
C ALA A 17 -18.56 -29.95 -1.27
N VAL A 18 -19.62 -29.41 -0.66
CA VAL A 18 -19.66 -27.99 -0.23
C VAL A 18 -18.60 -27.71 0.84
N SER A 19 -18.41 -28.64 1.79
CA SER A 19 -17.43 -28.45 2.87
C SER A 19 -15.99 -28.54 2.34
N VAL A 20 -15.69 -29.55 1.51
CA VAL A 20 -14.38 -29.68 0.84
C VAL A 20 -14.10 -28.47 -0.02
N PHE A 21 -15.08 -28.00 -0.79
CA PHE A 21 -14.92 -26.83 -1.64
C PHE A 21 -14.67 -25.56 -0.83
N ALA A 22 -15.36 -25.35 0.28
CA ALA A 22 -15.13 -24.19 1.16
C ALA A 22 -13.75 -24.20 1.79
N ILE A 23 -13.26 -25.37 2.25
CA ILE A 23 -11.91 -25.51 2.78
C ILE A 23 -10.87 -25.34 1.65
N LEU A 24 -11.13 -25.89 0.46
CA LEU A 24 -10.30 -25.76 -0.73
C LEU A 24 -10.08 -24.28 -1.07
N VAL A 25 -11.17 -23.50 -1.15
CA VAL A 25 -11.08 -22.06 -1.45
C VAL A 25 -10.31 -21.32 -0.35
N SER A 26 -10.50 -21.68 0.93
CA SER A 26 -9.73 -21.09 2.04
C SER A 26 -8.23 -21.41 1.94
N VAL A 27 -7.89 -22.66 1.61
CA VAL A 27 -6.48 -23.07 1.40
C VAL A 27 -5.89 -22.37 0.19
N SER A 28 -6.64 -22.29 -0.94
CA SER A 28 -6.15 -21.62 -2.14
C SER A 28 -5.86 -20.13 -1.92
N LEU A 29 -6.60 -19.49 -1.03
CA LEU A 29 -6.34 -18.11 -0.62
C LEU A 29 -5.05 -17.95 0.17
N ILE A 30 -4.81 -18.85 1.14
CA ILE A 30 -3.56 -18.85 1.91
C ILE A 30 -2.38 -19.02 0.94
N VAL A 31 -2.49 -19.99 0.02
CA VAL A 31 -1.45 -20.25 -0.97
C VAL A 31 -1.27 -19.09 -1.93
N TRP A 32 -2.34 -18.44 -2.36
CA TRP A 32 -2.25 -17.25 -3.20
C TRP A 32 -1.54 -16.10 -2.48
N MET A 33 -1.95 -15.76 -1.26
CA MET A 33 -1.36 -14.64 -0.52
C MET A 33 0.12 -14.86 -0.20
N MET A 34 0.48 -16.05 0.29
CA MET A 34 1.86 -16.38 0.62
C MET A 34 2.69 -16.62 -0.65
N GLY A 35 2.12 -17.26 -1.66
CA GLY A 35 2.78 -17.51 -2.94
C GLY A 35 3.06 -16.23 -3.72
N SER A 36 2.16 -15.24 -3.68
CA SER A 36 2.43 -13.90 -4.25
C SER A 36 3.61 -13.23 -3.55
N TYR A 37 3.70 -13.33 -2.23
CA TYR A 37 4.85 -12.82 -1.49
C TYR A 37 6.14 -13.59 -1.83
N ASP A 38 6.11 -14.92 -1.89
CA ASP A 38 7.25 -15.74 -2.27
C ASP A 38 7.74 -15.41 -3.69
N THR A 39 6.80 -15.19 -4.61
CA THR A 39 7.09 -14.80 -6.00
C THR A 39 7.76 -13.42 -6.04
N LEU A 40 7.27 -12.46 -5.25
CA LEU A 40 7.89 -11.14 -5.12
C LEU A 40 9.32 -11.22 -4.57
N VAL A 41 9.56 -12.04 -3.54
CA VAL A 41 10.92 -12.21 -2.98
C VAL A 41 11.85 -12.81 -4.02
N ARG A 42 11.40 -13.80 -4.80
CA ARG A 42 12.20 -14.38 -5.88
C ARG A 42 12.45 -13.40 -7.03
N GLU A 43 11.52 -12.49 -7.29
CA GLU A 43 11.74 -11.41 -8.26
C GLU A 43 12.91 -10.51 -7.80
N PHE A 44 13.06 -10.29 -6.49
CA PHE A 44 14.23 -9.59 -5.94
C PHE A 44 15.54 -10.34 -6.14
N ASP A 45 15.53 -11.68 -6.02
CA ASP A 45 16.72 -12.49 -6.30
C ASP A 45 17.11 -12.33 -7.77
N ASN A 46 16.16 -12.48 -8.70
CA ASN A 46 16.36 -12.29 -10.13
C ASN A 46 16.80 -10.86 -10.47
N ASP A 47 16.23 -9.85 -9.78
CA ASP A 47 16.58 -8.45 -9.98
C ASP A 47 17.99 -8.14 -9.44
N ALA A 48 18.39 -8.74 -8.33
CA ALA A 48 19.71 -8.58 -7.78
C ALA A 48 20.80 -9.23 -8.69
N GLU A 49 20.48 -10.39 -9.26
CA GLU A 49 21.33 -11.04 -10.27
C GLU A 49 21.43 -10.20 -11.55
N ALA A 50 20.30 -9.70 -12.06
CA ALA A 50 20.28 -8.83 -13.24
C ALA A 50 21.03 -7.51 -13.00
N TYR A 51 21.04 -7.02 -11.77
CA TYR A 51 21.79 -5.83 -11.35
C TYR A 51 23.29 -6.06 -11.37
N MET A 52 23.73 -7.19 -10.86
CA MET A 52 25.15 -7.55 -10.81
C MET A 52 25.66 -7.99 -12.19
N GLY A 53 24.82 -8.55 -13.04
CA GLY A 53 25.26 -9.16 -14.30
C GLY A 53 26.22 -10.31 -14.04
N ASN A 54 27.34 -10.33 -14.77
CA ASN A 54 28.38 -11.38 -14.64
C ASN A 54 29.36 -11.12 -13.47
N TYR A 55 29.12 -10.08 -12.65
CA TYR A 55 30.00 -9.71 -11.55
C TYR A 55 29.58 -10.29 -10.22
N ASP A 56 30.51 -10.67 -9.37
CA ASP A 56 30.26 -11.22 -8.03
C ASP A 56 30.11 -10.15 -6.97
N LEU A 57 30.85 -9.04 -7.10
CA LEU A 57 30.93 -7.95 -6.14
C LEU A 57 30.85 -6.59 -6.83
N CYS A 58 30.24 -5.65 -6.14
CA CYS A 58 30.24 -4.23 -6.52
C CYS A 58 30.80 -3.41 -5.36
N LEU A 59 31.83 -2.65 -5.61
CA LEU A 59 32.39 -1.71 -4.65
C LEU A 59 31.76 -0.34 -4.87
N VAL A 60 31.35 0.28 -3.79
CA VAL A 60 30.70 1.59 -3.79
C VAL A 60 31.40 2.47 -2.76
N PRO A 61 31.69 3.74 -3.07
CA PRO A 61 32.29 4.62 -2.08
C PRO A 61 31.33 4.83 -0.90
N GLU A 62 31.87 4.79 0.32
CA GLU A 62 31.08 5.13 1.52
C GLU A 62 30.58 6.57 1.43
N SER A 63 29.30 6.75 1.67
CA SER A 63 28.74 8.10 1.75
C SER A 63 29.41 8.88 2.86
N PRO A 64 29.92 10.08 2.59
CA PRO A 64 30.42 10.93 3.65
C PRO A 64 29.29 11.21 4.66
N LYS A 65 29.64 11.40 5.93
CA LYS A 65 28.70 11.66 7.05
C LYS A 65 27.94 13.00 6.94
N GLY A 66 27.69 13.47 5.72
CA GLY A 66 26.93 14.69 5.43
C GLY A 66 26.43 14.70 4.00
N PRO A 67 25.49 15.60 3.67
CA PRO A 67 25.02 15.77 2.31
C PRO A 67 26.21 16.23 1.42
N LEU A 68 26.37 15.55 0.29
CA LEU A 68 27.31 15.99 -0.75
C LEU A 68 26.74 17.25 -1.43
N PRO A 69 27.59 18.19 -1.84
CA PRO A 69 27.18 19.28 -2.69
C PRO A 69 26.46 18.77 -3.96
N PRO A 70 25.54 19.56 -4.49
CA PRO A 70 24.85 19.20 -5.73
C PRO A 70 25.86 19.01 -6.87
N GLY A 71 25.67 17.95 -7.65
CA GLY A 71 26.56 17.63 -8.76
C GLY A 71 27.84 16.87 -8.36
N GLN A 72 28.14 16.76 -7.06
CA GLN A 72 29.23 15.90 -6.58
C GLN A 72 28.69 14.53 -6.15
N TYR A 73 29.42 13.51 -6.53
CA TYR A 73 29.15 12.12 -6.18
C TYR A 73 30.16 11.61 -5.19
N PRO A 74 29.81 10.62 -4.36
CA PRO A 74 30.79 9.90 -3.59
C PRO A 74 31.83 9.35 -4.57
N GLN A 75 33.10 9.67 -4.34
CA GLN A 75 34.21 9.12 -5.11
C GLN A 75 35.05 8.28 -4.17
N PHE A 76 35.76 7.29 -4.72
CA PHE A 76 36.75 6.58 -3.98
C PHE A 76 37.88 7.54 -3.62
N ARG A 77 38.43 7.41 -2.41
CA ARG A 77 39.56 8.24 -1.97
C ARG A 77 40.84 7.88 -2.73
N ASP A 78 40.85 6.68 -3.27
CA ASP A 78 42.01 6.13 -3.99
C ASP A 78 41.61 5.84 -5.45
N PRO A 79 42.10 6.64 -6.40
CA PRO A 79 41.80 6.45 -7.82
C PRO A 79 42.50 5.24 -8.44
N GLU A 80 43.56 4.70 -7.79
CA GLU A 80 44.30 3.54 -8.28
C GLU A 80 43.71 2.21 -7.81
N LEU A 81 42.70 2.22 -6.98
CA LEU A 81 42.05 1.03 -6.47
C LEU A 81 41.63 0.03 -7.58
N PRO A 82 41.01 0.43 -8.70
CA PRO A 82 40.65 -0.51 -9.76
C PRO A 82 41.84 -1.25 -10.35
N ALA A 83 42.96 -0.55 -10.55
CA ALA A 83 44.18 -1.12 -11.11
C ALA A 83 44.84 -2.14 -10.14
N ARG A 84 44.86 -1.85 -8.84
CA ARG A 84 45.35 -2.79 -7.84
C ARG A 84 44.47 -4.03 -7.70
N LEU A 85 43.17 -3.88 -7.76
CA LEU A 85 42.24 -5.00 -7.74
C LEU A 85 42.43 -5.89 -8.98
N ALA A 86 42.62 -5.29 -10.15
CA ALA A 86 42.86 -6.03 -11.40
C ALA A 86 44.19 -6.81 -11.39
N ALA A 87 45.21 -6.36 -10.63
CA ALA A 87 46.49 -7.05 -10.47
C ALA A 87 46.40 -8.23 -9.50
N SER A 88 45.32 -8.42 -8.78
CA SER A 88 45.19 -9.50 -7.79
C SER A 88 44.99 -10.87 -8.44
N PRO A 89 45.65 -11.94 -7.90
CA PRO A 89 45.44 -13.30 -8.38
C PRO A 89 44.01 -13.86 -8.12
N LEU A 90 43.27 -13.24 -7.22
CA LEU A 90 41.90 -13.65 -6.84
C LEU A 90 40.83 -13.11 -7.80
N VAL A 91 41.17 -12.11 -8.60
CA VAL A 91 40.22 -11.40 -9.46
C VAL A 91 40.40 -11.86 -10.92
N GLU A 92 39.30 -12.07 -11.60
CA GLU A 92 39.25 -12.40 -13.03
C GLU A 92 39.14 -11.12 -13.86
N THR A 93 38.13 -10.29 -13.58
CA THR A 93 37.90 -9.02 -14.28
C THR A 93 37.53 -7.91 -13.31
N VAL A 94 37.94 -6.68 -13.62
CA VAL A 94 37.50 -5.46 -12.92
C VAL A 94 36.93 -4.48 -13.94
N ASN A 95 35.75 -4.00 -13.68
CA ASN A 95 35.11 -2.98 -14.51
C ASN A 95 34.80 -1.73 -13.67
N ALA A 96 35.49 -0.64 -14.03
CA ALA A 96 35.24 0.65 -13.41
C ALA A 96 34.12 1.40 -14.18
N ALA A 97 33.11 1.88 -13.46
CA ALA A 97 32.01 2.62 -14.04
C ALA A 97 31.81 3.95 -13.32
N CYS A 98 31.33 4.94 -14.06
CA CYS A 98 30.94 6.24 -13.53
C CYS A 98 29.45 6.47 -13.77
N GLN A 99 28.68 6.53 -12.70
CA GLN A 99 27.30 6.97 -12.76
C GLN A 99 27.22 8.48 -12.64
N VAL A 100 26.49 9.10 -13.58
CA VAL A 100 26.22 10.54 -13.60
C VAL A 100 24.70 10.74 -13.45
N PRO A 101 24.18 10.82 -12.24
CA PRO A 101 22.77 11.06 -12.02
C PRO A 101 22.42 12.53 -12.28
N ARG A 102 21.10 12.79 -12.37
CA ARG A 102 20.52 14.13 -12.56
C ARG A 102 20.72 14.78 -13.93
N LEU A 103 21.12 14.04 -14.95
CA LEU A 103 21.05 14.50 -16.31
C LEU A 103 19.63 14.36 -16.84
N GLN A 104 19.25 15.25 -17.74
CA GLN A 104 18.00 15.09 -18.47
C GLN A 104 18.27 14.27 -19.71
N ILE A 105 17.68 13.09 -19.77
CA ILE A 105 17.78 12.20 -20.92
C ILE A 105 16.37 12.01 -21.48
N GLY A 106 16.20 12.32 -22.76
CA GLY A 106 14.91 12.25 -23.46
C GLY A 106 15.06 11.74 -24.88
N CYS A 107 13.96 11.46 -25.55
CA CYS A 107 13.93 11.08 -26.95
C CYS A 107 13.65 12.34 -27.81
N GLY A 108 14.40 12.55 -28.87
CA GLY A 108 14.34 13.77 -29.72
C GLY A 108 13.05 13.95 -30.53
N ASN A 109 12.20 12.95 -30.62
CA ASN A 109 10.89 13.06 -31.25
C ASN A 109 9.80 13.31 -30.22
N GLU A 110 9.08 14.41 -30.31
CA GLU A 110 7.96 14.81 -29.47
C GLU A 110 6.80 13.79 -29.40
N ARG A 111 6.82 12.73 -30.20
CA ARG A 111 5.85 11.63 -30.23
C ARG A 111 6.13 10.47 -29.27
N GLY A 112 7.22 10.48 -28.54
CA GLY A 112 7.55 9.49 -27.51
C GLY A 112 6.98 9.78 -26.11
N SER A 113 6.01 10.69 -25.99
CA SER A 113 5.27 10.82 -24.74
C SER A 113 4.27 9.68 -24.65
N PHE A 114 4.36 8.87 -23.60
CA PHE A 114 3.22 8.07 -23.18
C PHE A 114 1.98 8.93 -23.24
N ASP A 115 0.88 8.36 -23.74
CA ASP A 115 -0.46 8.89 -23.57
C ASP A 115 -0.57 9.43 -22.13
N GLU A 116 -1.01 10.67 -22.01
CA GLU A 116 -1.11 11.40 -20.74
C GLU A 116 -1.86 10.58 -19.68
N GLN A 117 -2.82 9.76 -20.10
CA GLN A 117 -3.55 8.82 -19.26
C GLN A 117 -2.67 7.68 -18.71
N THR A 118 -1.69 7.20 -19.46
CA THR A 118 -0.74 6.16 -18.99
C THR A 118 0.31 6.77 -18.06
N ARG A 119 0.69 8.03 -18.30
CA ARG A 119 1.60 8.81 -17.47
C ARG A 119 0.98 9.11 -16.10
N ASP A 120 -0.31 9.47 -16.08
CA ASP A 120 -1.07 9.71 -14.85
C ASP A 120 -1.37 8.41 -14.08
N ARG A 121 -1.62 7.30 -14.78
CA ARG A 121 -1.83 5.99 -14.15
C ARG A 121 -0.58 5.44 -13.47
N MET A 122 0.60 5.62 -14.04
CA MET A 122 1.85 5.15 -13.42
C MET A 122 2.28 6.00 -12.23
N GLY A 123 1.83 7.23 -12.13
CA GLY A 123 1.97 8.08 -10.93
C GLY A 123 3.37 8.37 -10.44
N ILE A 124 4.39 7.92 -11.13
CA ILE A 124 5.79 8.16 -10.85
C ILE A 124 6.31 8.97 -12.02
N PRO A 125 6.84 10.19 -11.80
CA PRO A 125 7.59 10.82 -12.88
C PRO A 125 8.68 9.85 -13.30
N PRO A 126 8.80 9.53 -14.59
CA PRO A 126 9.84 8.64 -15.06
C PRO A 126 11.15 9.19 -14.54
N GLN A 127 11.89 8.37 -13.82
CA GLN A 127 13.26 8.76 -13.50
C GLN A 127 13.99 8.85 -14.83
N SER A 128 14.52 10.03 -15.16
CA SER A 128 15.43 10.17 -16.30
C SER A 128 16.47 9.07 -16.21
N PRO A 129 16.76 8.34 -17.28
CA PRO A 129 17.81 7.34 -17.25
C PRO A 129 19.10 7.92 -16.65
N ILE A 130 19.82 7.12 -15.93
CA ILE A 130 21.11 7.52 -15.40
C ILE A 130 22.15 7.28 -16.48
N LEU A 131 22.98 8.26 -16.78
CA LEU A 131 24.12 8.08 -17.67
C LEU A 131 25.17 7.28 -16.94
N VAL A 132 25.65 6.19 -17.56
CA VAL A 132 26.67 5.30 -17.00
C VAL A 132 27.82 5.20 -18.00
N GLY A 133 28.93 5.86 -17.69
CA GLY A 133 30.19 5.63 -18.39
C GLY A 133 30.78 4.28 -17.94
N ASN A 134 31.06 3.39 -18.87
CA ASN A 134 31.43 2.02 -18.60
C ASN A 134 32.71 1.65 -19.35
N HIS A 135 33.55 0.80 -18.74
CA HIS A 135 34.82 0.29 -19.31
C HIS A 135 34.71 -1.13 -19.90
N ALA A 136 33.57 -1.80 -19.73
CA ALA A 136 33.41 -3.21 -20.12
C ALA A 136 33.54 -3.38 -21.66
N VAL A 137 34.47 -4.20 -22.10
CA VAL A 137 34.64 -4.58 -23.50
C VAL A 137 33.53 -5.54 -23.95
N GLU A 138 33.20 -6.51 -23.10
CA GLU A 138 32.12 -7.46 -23.30
C GLU A 138 30.87 -7.04 -22.52
N CYS A 139 29.68 -7.39 -23.04
CA CYS A 139 28.44 -7.06 -22.38
C CYS A 139 28.28 -7.87 -21.09
N PRO A 140 28.29 -7.24 -19.90
CA PRO A 140 28.11 -7.97 -18.66
C PRO A 140 26.65 -8.32 -18.36
N TYR A 141 25.71 -7.84 -19.16
CA TYR A 141 24.27 -8.01 -18.98
C TYR A 141 23.62 -8.83 -20.10
N GLU A 142 22.43 -9.38 -19.87
CA GLU A 142 21.67 -10.07 -20.92
C GLU A 142 21.24 -9.08 -22.02
N LEU A 143 21.81 -9.19 -23.20
CA LEU A 143 21.47 -8.37 -24.35
C LEU A 143 20.18 -8.88 -25.00
N LYS A 144 19.17 -7.99 -25.12
CA LYS A 144 17.90 -8.31 -25.78
C LYS A 144 17.93 -8.04 -27.27
N GLU A 145 18.47 -6.90 -27.66
CA GLU A 145 18.47 -6.44 -29.05
C GLU A 145 19.76 -5.64 -29.34
N GLY A 146 20.27 -5.72 -30.57
CA GLY A 146 21.39 -4.91 -31.01
C GLY A 146 22.75 -5.46 -30.59
N ILE A 147 23.70 -4.57 -30.35
CA ILE A 147 25.10 -4.87 -30.01
C ILE A 147 25.56 -4.09 -28.77
N TRP A 148 26.57 -4.62 -28.09
CA TRP A 148 27.32 -3.91 -27.06
C TRP A 148 28.58 -3.33 -27.71
N PRO A 149 28.75 -2.00 -27.80
CA PRO A 149 29.95 -1.38 -28.34
C PRO A 149 31.14 -1.56 -27.38
N ASP A 150 32.35 -1.42 -27.91
CA ASP A 150 33.55 -1.35 -27.04
C ASP A 150 33.48 -0.08 -26.18
N MET A 151 33.12 -0.26 -24.93
CA MET A 151 32.91 0.85 -23.99
C MET A 151 34.25 1.48 -23.52
N ALA A 152 35.37 0.79 -23.67
CA ALA A 152 36.67 1.28 -23.22
C ALA A 152 37.32 2.23 -24.24
N SER A 153 37.23 1.91 -25.54
CA SER A 153 38.00 2.59 -26.57
C SER A 153 37.17 3.47 -27.51
N SER A 154 35.90 3.17 -27.68
CA SER A 154 35.02 3.88 -28.61
C SER A 154 34.77 5.34 -28.20
N SER A 155 34.85 6.22 -29.24
CA SER A 155 34.50 7.64 -29.11
C SER A 155 33.23 7.98 -29.86
N ALA A 156 32.56 6.98 -30.46
CA ALA A 156 31.29 7.16 -31.17
C ALA A 156 30.19 7.52 -30.19
N MET A 157 29.32 8.49 -30.56
CA MET A 157 28.17 8.89 -29.74
C MET A 157 27.09 7.81 -29.82
N GLU A 158 27.41 6.64 -29.30
CA GLU A 158 26.57 5.45 -29.25
C GLU A 158 26.35 5.02 -27.80
N GLY A 159 25.22 4.39 -27.56
CA GLY A 159 24.87 3.93 -26.21
C GLY A 159 23.94 2.73 -26.22
N VAL A 160 23.89 2.07 -25.07
CA VAL A 160 23.02 0.92 -24.82
C VAL A 160 22.00 1.31 -23.76
N LEU A 161 20.72 1.05 -24.05
CA LEU A 161 19.62 1.46 -23.17
C LEU A 161 19.06 0.26 -22.40
N GLY A 162 18.69 0.46 -21.15
CA GLY A 162 17.96 -0.56 -20.38
C GLY A 162 16.54 -0.77 -20.92
N SER A 163 16.06 -2.00 -20.95
CA SER A 163 14.76 -2.38 -21.55
C SER A 163 13.56 -1.66 -20.93
N GLY A 164 13.63 -1.28 -19.67
CA GLY A 164 12.59 -0.47 -19.02
C GLY A 164 12.52 0.94 -19.58
N SER A 165 13.68 1.58 -19.75
CA SER A 165 13.77 2.91 -20.37
C SER A 165 13.42 2.84 -21.86
N ALA A 166 13.82 1.80 -22.57
CA ALA A 166 13.46 1.58 -23.97
C ALA A 166 11.94 1.51 -24.16
N LYS A 167 11.27 0.74 -23.31
CA LYS A 167 9.79 0.66 -23.29
C LYS A 167 9.15 2.00 -22.95
N TYR A 168 9.71 2.71 -21.99
CA TYR A 168 9.19 4.01 -21.52
C TYR A 168 9.25 5.07 -22.64
N PHE A 169 10.38 5.15 -23.33
CA PHE A 169 10.55 6.13 -24.42
C PHE A 169 10.07 5.62 -25.78
N SER A 170 9.51 4.41 -25.84
CA SER A 170 9.21 3.71 -27.11
C SER A 170 10.44 3.71 -28.05
N ALA A 171 11.64 3.58 -27.47
CA ALA A 171 12.91 3.65 -28.16
C ALA A 171 13.37 2.24 -28.54
N GLY A 172 13.79 2.07 -29.79
CA GLY A 172 14.41 0.87 -30.33
C GLY A 172 15.87 1.09 -30.71
N VAL A 173 16.53 0.05 -31.22
CA VAL A 173 17.86 0.16 -31.83
C VAL A 173 17.79 1.14 -33.02
N GLY A 174 18.72 2.09 -33.05
CA GLY A 174 18.76 3.19 -34.04
C GLY A 174 18.09 4.48 -33.55
N THR A 175 17.34 4.48 -32.44
CA THR A 175 16.76 5.72 -31.90
C THR A 175 17.85 6.62 -31.34
N VAL A 176 17.68 7.93 -31.49
CA VAL A 176 18.58 8.94 -30.93
C VAL A 176 18.00 9.48 -29.62
N MET A 177 18.78 9.36 -28.56
CA MET A 177 18.47 9.91 -27.23
C MET A 177 19.23 11.20 -27.01
N ASN A 178 18.54 12.22 -26.51
CA ASN A 178 19.13 13.52 -26.20
C ASN A 178 19.56 13.56 -24.74
N VAL A 179 20.83 13.74 -24.47
CA VAL A 179 21.41 13.90 -23.13
C VAL A 179 21.75 15.36 -22.90
N ARG A 180 21.11 15.98 -21.93
CA ARG A 180 21.30 17.41 -21.62
C ARG A 180 22.16 17.60 -20.39
N VAL A 181 23.18 18.42 -20.53
CA VAL A 181 24.08 18.84 -19.44
C VAL A 181 24.19 20.38 -19.47
N GLY A 182 23.57 21.05 -18.52
CA GLY A 182 23.48 22.51 -18.55
C GLY A 182 22.77 22.99 -19.82
N THR A 183 23.45 23.78 -20.62
CA THR A 183 22.97 24.36 -21.89
C THR A 183 23.24 23.49 -23.13
N HIS A 184 24.09 22.45 -22.97
CA HIS A 184 24.50 21.60 -24.09
C HIS A 184 23.61 20.36 -24.20
N VAL A 185 23.25 20.01 -25.41
CA VAL A 185 22.49 18.80 -25.76
C VAL A 185 23.38 17.90 -26.62
N TYR A 186 23.50 16.66 -26.21
CA TYR A 186 24.30 15.66 -26.92
C TYR A 186 23.36 14.55 -27.41
N ASP A 187 23.50 14.22 -28.69
CA ASP A 187 22.73 13.16 -29.33
C ASP A 187 23.50 11.83 -29.22
N VAL A 188 22.86 10.85 -28.55
CA VAL A 188 23.40 9.50 -28.36
C VAL A 188 22.53 8.52 -29.11
N LYS A 189 23.09 7.82 -30.10
CA LYS A 189 22.39 6.79 -30.87
C LYS A 189 22.36 5.48 -30.10
N ILE A 190 21.17 4.91 -29.93
CA ILE A 190 21.00 3.62 -29.29
C ILE A 190 21.37 2.49 -30.24
N VAL A 191 22.37 1.68 -29.89
CA VAL A 191 22.87 0.55 -30.68
C VAL A 191 22.54 -0.82 -30.06
N GLY A 192 22.08 -0.83 -28.81
CA GLY A 192 21.66 -2.05 -28.14
C GLY A 192 20.68 -1.79 -27.00
N ILE A 193 19.95 -2.83 -26.62
CA ILE A 193 19.03 -2.85 -25.49
C ILE A 193 19.34 -4.03 -24.59
N VAL A 194 19.65 -3.75 -23.30
CA VAL A 194 19.92 -4.78 -22.29
C VAL A 194 18.68 -5.04 -21.44
N LYS A 195 18.56 -6.26 -20.95
CA LYS A 195 17.53 -6.63 -19.99
C LYS A 195 17.76 -5.83 -18.70
N GLN A 196 16.71 -5.17 -18.27
CA GLN A 196 16.73 -4.37 -17.06
C GLN A 196 16.00 -5.10 -15.95
N ALA A 197 16.50 -4.99 -14.72
CA ALA A 197 15.78 -5.43 -13.55
C ALA A 197 14.45 -4.68 -13.43
N LYS A 198 13.38 -5.39 -13.04
CA LYS A 198 12.03 -4.84 -12.96
C LYS A 198 11.75 -4.09 -11.67
N ALA A 199 12.74 -3.75 -10.90
CA ALA A 199 12.55 -3.26 -9.56
C ALA A 199 11.54 -2.14 -9.42
N THR A 200 10.84 -2.22 -8.34
CA THR A 200 9.90 -1.21 -7.86
C THR A 200 10.66 0.12 -7.66
N PRO A 201 10.19 1.22 -8.28
CA PRO A 201 10.85 2.51 -8.14
C PRO A 201 10.97 2.91 -6.67
N GLY A 202 12.17 3.18 -6.20
CA GLY A 202 12.48 3.66 -4.85
C GLY A 202 13.18 2.67 -3.93
N VAL A 203 13.31 1.41 -4.29
CA VAL A 203 13.81 0.35 -3.40
C VAL A 203 15.31 0.08 -3.54
N ILE A 204 15.91 0.30 -4.71
CA ILE A 204 17.33 0.02 -4.89
C ILE A 204 18.15 1.31 -4.91
N MET A 205 18.51 1.75 -3.73
CA MET A 205 19.67 2.61 -3.55
C MET A 205 20.84 1.74 -3.08
N GLY A 206 21.90 1.69 -3.85
CA GLY A 206 23.18 1.09 -3.42
C GLY A 206 23.69 1.71 -2.11
N PRO A 207 24.72 1.14 -1.47
CA PRO A 207 25.40 1.77 -0.34
C PRO A 207 25.86 3.15 -0.78
N GLY A 208 25.26 4.21 -0.25
CA GLY A 208 25.55 5.59 -0.67
C GLY A 208 24.41 6.33 -1.33
N GLY A 209 23.23 5.73 -1.45
CA GLY A 209 22.03 6.41 -2.02
C GLY A 209 22.05 6.51 -3.54
N MET A 210 22.88 5.78 -4.23
CA MET A 210 22.95 5.74 -5.69
C MET A 210 22.06 4.64 -6.25
N SER A 211 21.26 4.98 -7.27
CA SER A 211 20.49 3.99 -8.02
C SER A 211 21.44 3.13 -8.83
N GLY A 212 21.27 1.82 -8.80
CA GLY A 212 22.11 0.94 -9.58
C GLY A 212 21.88 1.06 -11.09
N PRO A 213 22.88 0.72 -11.92
CA PRO A 213 22.82 0.90 -13.37
C PRO A 213 21.71 0.09 -14.05
N ALA A 214 21.23 -0.98 -13.43
CA ALA A 214 20.21 -1.84 -14.03
C ALA A 214 18.80 -1.27 -14.09
N PHE A 215 18.52 -0.13 -13.43
CA PHE A 215 17.13 0.34 -13.29
C PHE A 215 16.63 1.26 -14.40
N SER A 216 17.41 2.17 -14.78
CA SER A 216 17.08 3.16 -15.80
C SER A 216 18.41 3.74 -16.23
N SER A 217 19.11 3.04 -17.14
CA SER A 217 20.47 3.39 -17.48
C SER A 217 20.63 3.56 -18.97
N LEU A 218 21.40 4.56 -19.32
CA LEU A 218 21.99 4.76 -20.64
C LEU A 218 23.50 4.50 -20.47
N PHE A 219 23.96 3.34 -20.93
CA PHE A 219 25.37 2.98 -20.92
C PHE A 219 26.06 3.63 -22.12
N VAL A 220 27.16 4.29 -21.88
CA VAL A 220 27.97 4.94 -22.92
C VAL A 220 29.46 4.63 -22.71
N PRO A 221 30.27 4.66 -23.77
CA PRO A 221 31.72 4.59 -23.67
C PRO A 221 32.29 5.67 -22.77
N VAL A 222 33.43 5.35 -22.09
CA VAL A 222 34.08 6.31 -21.18
C VAL A 222 34.36 7.65 -21.84
N LYS A 223 34.93 7.65 -23.04
CA LYS A 223 35.24 8.89 -23.79
C LYS A 223 33.98 9.72 -24.11
N VAL A 224 32.86 9.05 -24.37
CA VAL A 224 31.57 9.71 -24.58
C VAL A 224 31.06 10.32 -23.28
N CYS A 225 31.20 9.60 -22.15
CA CYS A 225 30.84 10.11 -20.84
C CYS A 225 31.68 11.37 -20.48
N GLU A 226 32.99 11.34 -20.69
CA GLU A 226 33.88 12.51 -20.49
C GLU A 226 33.48 13.71 -21.37
N LYS A 227 33.17 13.44 -22.64
CA LYS A 227 32.72 14.48 -23.56
C LYS A 227 31.40 15.12 -23.15
N ILE A 228 30.44 14.31 -22.67
CA ILE A 228 29.14 14.78 -22.20
C ILE A 228 29.26 15.55 -20.88
N THR A 229 30.06 15.06 -19.95
CA THR A 229 30.20 15.68 -18.61
C THR A 229 31.18 16.84 -18.57
N GLY A 230 32.10 16.92 -19.56
CA GLY A 230 33.20 17.88 -19.54
C GLY A 230 34.24 17.64 -18.44
N GLN A 231 34.21 16.48 -17.76
CA GLN A 231 35.09 16.12 -16.65
C GLN A 231 35.82 14.82 -16.95
N PRO A 232 37.05 14.67 -16.46
CA PRO A 232 37.78 13.41 -16.61
C PRO A 232 37.04 12.28 -15.91
N PHE A 233 37.16 11.08 -16.43
CA PHE A 233 36.49 9.90 -15.89
C PHE A 233 36.95 9.60 -14.46
N ALA A 234 36.06 9.66 -13.51
CA ALA A 234 36.29 9.29 -12.12
C ALA A 234 35.30 8.19 -11.72
N PRO A 235 35.76 6.95 -11.53
CA PRO A 235 34.90 5.83 -11.19
C PRO A 235 34.26 6.05 -9.83
N ASN A 236 32.96 5.80 -9.75
CA ASN A 236 32.21 5.76 -8.50
C ASN A 236 31.51 4.42 -8.27
N LEU A 237 31.74 3.47 -9.17
CA LEU A 237 31.38 2.06 -9.04
C LEU A 237 32.54 1.21 -9.58
N ILE A 238 32.86 0.14 -8.88
CA ILE A 238 33.84 -0.85 -9.36
C ILE A 238 33.18 -2.22 -9.23
N TYR A 239 32.96 -2.85 -10.35
CA TYR A 239 32.48 -4.22 -10.43
C TYR A 239 33.63 -5.18 -10.48
N VAL A 240 33.56 -6.26 -9.72
CA VAL A 240 34.61 -7.27 -9.61
C VAL A 240 34.02 -8.64 -9.88
N GLN A 241 34.65 -9.34 -10.81
CA GLN A 241 34.40 -10.77 -11.04
C GLN A 241 35.56 -11.55 -10.41
N LEU A 242 35.22 -12.51 -9.56
CA LEU A 242 36.19 -13.36 -8.88
C LEU A 242 36.51 -14.58 -9.74
N LYS A 243 37.66 -15.16 -9.57
CA LYS A 243 38.01 -16.44 -10.21
C LYS A 243 37.16 -17.58 -9.63
N GLU A 244 36.92 -18.61 -10.42
CA GLU A 244 36.18 -19.78 -9.97
C GLU A 244 36.79 -20.38 -8.69
N GLY A 245 35.94 -20.56 -7.68
CA GLY A 245 36.32 -21.15 -6.39
C GLY A 245 36.79 -20.18 -5.32
N VAL A 246 36.87 -18.88 -5.58
CA VAL A 246 37.22 -17.86 -4.57
C VAL A 246 35.96 -17.44 -3.81
N ASP A 247 35.98 -17.53 -2.46
CA ASP A 247 34.88 -17.06 -1.63
C ASP A 247 34.89 -15.52 -1.55
N LYS A 248 33.72 -14.91 -1.69
CA LYS A 248 33.48 -13.47 -1.53
C LYS A 248 33.98 -12.93 -0.19
N LYS A 249 33.91 -13.74 0.87
CA LYS A 249 34.42 -13.38 2.20
C LYS A 249 35.94 -13.34 2.24
N GLU A 250 36.58 -14.28 1.60
CA GLU A 250 38.03 -14.34 1.49
C GLU A 250 38.60 -13.11 0.76
N PHE A 251 37.95 -12.70 -0.32
CA PHE A 251 38.27 -11.45 -1.00
C PHE A 251 38.12 -10.24 -0.06
N ALA A 252 36.97 -10.13 0.64
CA ALA A 252 36.69 -8.99 1.52
C ALA A 252 37.69 -8.91 2.71
N GLU A 253 38.18 -10.04 3.21
CA GLU A 253 39.20 -10.10 4.27
C GLU A 253 40.58 -9.72 3.75
N ASN A 254 40.98 -10.23 2.60
CA ASN A 254 42.30 -9.95 1.99
C ASN A 254 42.45 -8.47 1.62
N PHE A 255 41.39 -7.84 1.11
CA PHE A 255 41.41 -6.42 0.72
C PHE A 255 40.87 -5.48 1.79
N ARG A 256 40.63 -5.94 3.01
CA ARG A 256 39.97 -5.14 4.08
C ARG A 256 40.68 -3.82 4.34
N GLN A 257 42.03 -3.82 4.39
CA GLN A 257 42.81 -2.60 4.67
C GLN A 257 42.69 -1.60 3.52
N GLU A 258 42.78 -2.07 2.29
CA GLU A 258 42.70 -1.24 1.08
C GLU A 258 41.28 -0.67 0.88
N LEU A 259 40.24 -1.48 1.12
CA LEU A 259 38.86 -1.04 1.06
C LEU A 259 38.56 0.04 2.09
N VAL A 260 39.06 -0.10 3.31
CA VAL A 260 38.90 0.94 4.36
C VAL A 260 39.65 2.21 3.99
N GLN A 261 40.92 2.11 3.46
CA GLN A 261 41.69 3.27 3.00
C GLN A 261 40.96 4.01 1.86
N ALA A 262 40.43 3.27 0.91
CA ALA A 262 39.66 3.82 -0.20
C ALA A 262 38.26 4.29 0.18
N SER A 263 37.80 4.07 1.42
CA SER A 263 36.43 4.28 1.87
C SER A 263 35.42 3.56 0.96
N ALA A 264 35.70 2.30 0.62
CA ALA A 264 34.90 1.47 -0.25
C ALA A 264 34.02 0.49 0.57
N ALA A 265 32.73 0.46 0.32
CA ALA A 265 31.83 -0.56 0.84
C ALA A 265 31.63 -1.65 -0.21
N VAL A 266 31.65 -2.91 0.24
CA VAL A 266 31.39 -4.07 -0.63
C VAL A 266 29.89 -4.36 -0.65
N ALA A 267 29.32 -4.45 -1.83
CA ALA A 267 27.97 -4.93 -2.07
C ALA A 267 28.02 -6.22 -2.88
N ASP A 268 27.38 -7.25 -2.38
CA ASP A 268 27.17 -8.53 -3.05
C ASP A 268 25.66 -8.75 -3.27
N THR A 269 25.31 -9.73 -4.06
CA THR A 269 23.92 -10.11 -4.34
C THR A 269 23.12 -10.30 -3.05
N ASP A 270 23.69 -10.99 -2.06
CA ASP A 270 23.03 -11.22 -0.77
C ASP A 270 22.78 -9.94 0.03
N SER A 271 23.69 -8.97 -0.03
CA SER A 271 23.50 -7.68 0.65
C SER A 271 22.42 -6.84 -0.02
N ILE A 272 22.32 -6.91 -1.34
CA ILE A 272 21.26 -6.26 -2.12
C ILE A 272 19.89 -6.87 -1.75
N ILE A 273 19.77 -8.20 -1.77
CA ILE A 273 18.55 -8.92 -1.39
C ILE A 273 18.15 -8.60 0.05
N ARG A 274 19.09 -8.63 1.00
CA ARG A 274 18.81 -8.26 2.40
C ARG A 274 18.32 -6.83 2.55
N ARG A 275 18.83 -5.90 1.77
CA ARG A 275 18.34 -4.51 1.75
C ARG A 275 16.95 -4.40 1.16
N LEU A 276 16.70 -5.04 0.03
CA LEU A 276 15.38 -5.10 -0.61
C LEU A 276 14.34 -5.71 0.33
N SER A 277 14.65 -6.85 0.94
CA SER A 277 13.75 -7.51 1.89
C SER A 277 13.57 -6.74 3.22
N SER A 278 14.51 -5.87 3.58
CA SER A 278 14.42 -5.02 4.77
C SER A 278 13.67 -3.71 4.51
N ASP A 279 13.33 -3.41 3.26
CA ASP A 279 12.54 -2.23 2.93
C ASP A 279 11.17 -2.26 3.61
N ARG A 280 10.71 -1.08 4.01
CA ARG A 280 9.47 -0.93 4.77
C ARG A 280 8.24 -1.36 3.97
N SER A 281 8.26 -1.15 2.65
CA SER A 281 7.16 -1.56 1.76
C SER A 281 7.05 -3.07 1.67
N VAL A 282 8.17 -3.76 1.54
CA VAL A 282 8.27 -5.22 1.47
C VAL A 282 7.90 -5.86 2.80
N ARG A 283 8.38 -5.31 3.92
CA ARG A 283 7.94 -5.75 5.26
C ARG A 283 6.45 -5.57 5.46
N SER A 284 5.89 -4.43 5.06
CA SER A 284 4.45 -4.19 5.14
C SER A 284 3.66 -5.21 4.32
N GLN A 285 4.18 -5.62 3.17
CA GLN A 285 3.54 -6.64 2.33
C GLN A 285 3.61 -8.03 2.97
N LYS A 286 4.74 -8.38 3.58
CA LYS A 286 4.89 -9.60 4.38
C LYS A 286 3.92 -9.63 5.55
N ASP A 287 3.90 -8.57 6.35
CA ASP A 287 3.01 -8.45 7.51
C ASP A 287 1.54 -8.53 7.09
N SER A 288 1.19 -7.95 5.94
CA SER A 288 -0.15 -8.04 5.34
C SER A 288 -0.49 -9.46 4.90
N ALA A 289 0.45 -10.19 4.30
CA ALA A 289 0.26 -11.58 3.91
C ALA A 289 0.06 -12.47 5.16
N GLU A 290 0.89 -12.32 6.20
CA GLU A 290 0.77 -13.07 7.45
C GLU A 290 -0.56 -12.76 8.17
N MET A 291 -0.98 -11.49 8.24
CA MET A 291 -2.29 -11.13 8.81
C MET A 291 -3.45 -11.75 8.02
N SER A 292 -3.33 -11.81 6.70
CA SER A 292 -4.33 -12.42 5.83
C SER A 292 -4.49 -13.91 6.09
N VAL A 293 -3.39 -14.62 6.37
CA VAL A 293 -3.42 -16.04 6.75
C VAL A 293 -4.26 -16.26 8.02
N TRP A 294 -4.09 -15.41 9.05
CA TRP A 294 -4.88 -15.48 10.27
C TRP A 294 -6.38 -15.26 10.03
N LEU A 295 -6.73 -14.30 9.19
CA LEU A 295 -8.13 -14.00 8.84
C LEU A 295 -8.78 -15.16 8.07
N VAL A 296 -8.07 -15.73 7.10
CA VAL A 296 -8.55 -16.89 6.34
C VAL A 296 -8.68 -18.12 7.23
N LEU A 297 -7.71 -18.36 8.11
CA LEU A 297 -7.76 -19.44 9.11
C LEU A 297 -9.00 -19.31 9.99
N PHE A 298 -9.29 -18.09 10.46
CA PHE A 298 -10.48 -17.84 11.28
C PHE A 298 -11.78 -18.20 10.54
N SER A 299 -11.91 -17.76 9.29
CA SER A 299 -13.07 -18.12 8.45
C SER A 299 -13.16 -19.60 8.21
N CYS A 300 -12.04 -20.28 7.93
CA CYS A 300 -11.97 -21.71 7.75
C CYS A 300 -12.46 -22.46 9.00
N ILE A 301 -12.02 -22.07 10.18
CA ILE A 301 -12.46 -22.63 11.47
C ILE A 301 -14.00 -22.55 11.60
N PHE A 302 -14.59 -21.38 11.29
CA PHE A 302 -16.06 -21.22 11.37
C PHE A 302 -16.82 -22.08 10.38
N ILE A 303 -16.34 -22.22 9.15
CA ILE A 303 -16.98 -23.07 8.13
C ILE A 303 -16.94 -24.53 8.55
N ILE A 304 -15.78 -25.01 9.00
CA ILE A 304 -15.62 -26.40 9.49
C ILE A 304 -16.45 -26.62 10.75
N PHE A 305 -16.43 -25.67 11.70
CA PHE A 305 -17.23 -25.73 12.89
C PHE A 305 -18.74 -25.86 12.61
N THR A 306 -19.27 -25.02 11.70
CA THR A 306 -20.69 -25.08 11.34
C THR A 306 -21.03 -26.43 10.67
N THR A 307 -20.18 -26.91 9.76
CA THR A 307 -20.35 -28.18 9.07
C THR A 307 -20.35 -29.36 10.06
N LEU A 308 -19.37 -29.43 10.95
CA LEU A 308 -19.27 -30.50 11.96
C LEU A 308 -20.39 -30.42 12.97
N SER A 309 -20.78 -29.23 13.44
CA SER A 309 -21.89 -29.04 14.38
C SER A 309 -23.22 -29.55 13.83
N ILE A 310 -23.46 -29.28 12.54
CA ILE A 310 -24.64 -29.79 11.82
C ILE A 310 -24.56 -31.33 11.73
N GLY A 311 -23.41 -31.86 11.31
CA GLY A 311 -23.20 -33.31 11.23
C GLY A 311 -23.41 -34.05 12.53
N VAL A 312 -22.98 -33.47 13.65
CA VAL A 312 -23.22 -34.02 14.99
C VAL A 312 -24.70 -33.97 15.35
N SER A 313 -25.39 -32.87 15.08
CA SER A 313 -26.83 -32.74 15.41
C SER A 313 -27.71 -33.73 14.62
N GLU A 314 -27.40 -33.95 13.35
CA GLU A 314 -28.11 -34.91 12.50
C GLU A 314 -27.91 -36.38 12.93
N ARG A 315 -26.73 -36.70 13.42
CA ARG A 315 -26.35 -38.05 13.85
C ARG A 315 -26.41 -38.28 15.35
N ALA A 316 -26.97 -37.35 16.10
CA ALA A 316 -27.02 -37.40 17.55
C ALA A 316 -27.59 -38.74 18.08
N ARG A 317 -28.67 -39.26 17.48
CA ARG A 317 -29.26 -40.55 17.80
C ARG A 317 -28.30 -41.72 17.53
N ARG A 318 -27.60 -41.74 16.37
CA ARG A 318 -26.61 -42.78 16.04
C ARG A 318 -25.42 -42.73 16.98
N LEU A 319 -24.92 -41.54 17.33
CA LEU A 319 -23.82 -41.35 18.27
C LEU A 319 -24.20 -41.80 19.67
N ALA A 320 -25.46 -41.53 20.09
CA ALA A 320 -25.98 -42.01 21.37
C ALA A 320 -26.14 -43.53 21.41
N LEU A 321 -26.60 -44.17 20.32
CA LEU A 321 -26.65 -45.62 20.19
C LEU A 321 -25.23 -46.23 20.25
N MET A 322 -24.24 -45.66 19.57
CA MET A 322 -22.86 -46.12 19.66
C MET A 322 -22.32 -46.02 21.10
N ARG A 323 -22.71 -44.96 21.85
CA ARG A 323 -22.37 -44.87 23.28
C ARG A 323 -23.07 -45.96 24.11
N ALA A 324 -24.32 -46.23 23.85
CA ALA A 324 -25.05 -47.32 24.50
C ALA A 324 -24.42 -48.68 24.23
N LEU A 325 -23.80 -48.88 23.08
CA LEU A 325 -23.04 -50.06 22.68
C LEU A 325 -21.61 -50.10 23.25
N GLY A 326 -21.19 -49.10 24.08
CA GLY A 326 -19.92 -49.11 24.78
C GLY A 326 -18.83 -48.20 24.23
N LEU A 327 -19.08 -47.37 23.20
CA LEU A 327 -18.07 -46.41 22.77
C LEU A 327 -17.79 -45.35 23.83
N GLY A 328 -16.51 -45.20 24.16
CA GLY A 328 -16.03 -44.16 25.08
C GLY A 328 -16.19 -42.74 24.54
N ARG A 329 -16.27 -41.77 25.49
CA ARG A 329 -16.39 -40.36 25.15
C ARG A 329 -15.26 -39.88 24.23
N MET A 330 -14.03 -40.29 24.50
CA MET A 330 -12.85 -39.93 23.72
C MET A 330 -12.89 -40.53 22.29
N GLN A 331 -13.43 -41.74 22.16
CA GLN A 331 -13.56 -42.38 20.85
C GLN A 331 -14.55 -41.67 19.93
N ILE A 332 -15.64 -41.12 20.47
CA ILE A 332 -16.58 -40.27 19.71
C ILE A 332 -15.96 -38.94 19.36
N ALA A 333 -15.23 -38.33 20.30
CA ALA A 333 -14.50 -37.08 20.00
C ALA A 333 -13.47 -37.27 18.89
N LEU A 334 -12.68 -38.33 18.92
CA LEU A 334 -11.71 -38.70 17.88
C LEU A 334 -12.39 -39.06 16.56
N LEU A 335 -13.59 -39.62 16.56
CA LEU A 335 -14.35 -39.87 15.33
C LEU A 335 -14.71 -38.58 14.62
N ILE A 336 -15.19 -37.57 15.37
CA ILE A 336 -15.59 -36.26 14.81
C ILE A 336 -14.36 -35.45 14.37
N ALA A 337 -13.29 -35.47 15.19
CA ALA A 337 -12.04 -34.81 14.78
C ALA A 337 -11.42 -35.44 13.52
N GLY A 338 -11.47 -36.79 13.44
CA GLY A 338 -11.02 -37.55 12.28
C GLY A 338 -11.82 -37.25 11.02
N GLU A 339 -13.13 -37.01 11.12
CA GLU A 339 -13.97 -36.57 10.00
C GLU A 339 -13.51 -35.20 9.49
N GLY A 340 -13.22 -34.25 10.38
CA GLY A 340 -12.69 -32.93 10.03
C GLY A 340 -11.35 -33.02 9.30
N ILE A 341 -10.42 -33.85 9.79
CA ILE A 341 -9.10 -34.03 9.11
C ILE A 341 -9.28 -34.71 7.76
N PHE A 342 -10.18 -35.68 7.65
CA PHE A 342 -10.43 -36.38 6.39
C PHE A 342 -10.97 -35.46 5.29
N LEU A 343 -11.80 -34.48 5.64
CA LEU A 343 -12.29 -33.46 4.71
C LEU A 343 -11.17 -32.51 4.26
N CYS A 344 -10.15 -32.28 5.10
CA CYS A 344 -9.04 -31.40 4.77
C CYS A 344 -8.08 -31.97 3.74
N ILE A 345 -7.92 -33.28 3.63
CA ILE A 345 -6.92 -33.87 2.70
C ILE A 345 -7.23 -33.52 1.24
N PRO A 346 -8.40 -33.84 0.67
CA PRO A 346 -8.73 -33.47 -0.71
C PRO A 346 -8.80 -31.94 -0.90
N ALA A 347 -9.24 -31.21 0.12
CA ALA A 347 -9.32 -29.77 0.11
C ALA A 347 -7.92 -29.12 0.09
N LEU A 348 -6.95 -29.66 0.82
CA LEU A 348 -5.56 -29.21 0.82
C LEU A 348 -4.92 -29.41 -0.54
N LEU A 349 -5.02 -30.61 -1.12
CA LEU A 349 -4.45 -30.91 -2.44
C LEU A 349 -5.06 -30.04 -3.53
N GLY A 350 -6.39 -29.95 -3.56
CA GLY A 350 -7.10 -29.09 -4.52
C GLY A 350 -6.82 -27.59 -4.29
N GLY A 351 -6.70 -27.17 -3.01
CA GLY A 351 -6.41 -25.80 -2.64
C GLY A 351 -4.99 -25.35 -2.98
N LEU A 352 -4.00 -26.24 -2.83
CA LEU A 352 -2.63 -25.98 -3.29
C LEU A 352 -2.58 -25.78 -4.82
N ALA A 353 -3.23 -26.66 -5.58
CA ALA A 353 -3.29 -26.54 -7.03
C ALA A 353 -4.05 -25.28 -7.49
N ALA A 354 -5.21 -25.01 -6.90
CA ALA A 354 -6.01 -23.83 -7.22
C ALA A 354 -5.33 -22.52 -6.79
N GLY A 355 -4.65 -22.50 -5.64
CA GLY A 355 -3.90 -21.35 -5.16
C GLY A 355 -2.69 -21.05 -6.06
N PHE A 356 -1.95 -22.05 -6.47
CA PHE A 356 -0.88 -21.92 -7.45
C PHE A 356 -1.38 -21.35 -8.78
N PHE A 357 -2.50 -21.87 -9.28
CA PHE A 357 -3.13 -21.36 -10.49
C PHE A 357 -3.60 -19.90 -10.34
N LEU A 358 -4.11 -19.51 -9.17
CA LEU A 358 -4.48 -18.12 -8.89
C LEU A 358 -3.27 -17.18 -8.90
N VAL A 359 -2.12 -17.59 -8.32
CA VAL A 359 -0.88 -16.81 -8.41
C VAL A 359 -0.50 -16.62 -9.88
N TYR A 360 -0.51 -17.69 -10.67
CA TYR A 360 -0.18 -17.63 -12.07
C TYR A 360 -1.09 -16.69 -12.88
N LEU A 361 -2.39 -16.72 -12.61
CA LEU A 361 -3.39 -15.95 -13.39
C LEU A 361 -3.48 -14.48 -13.00
N LEU A 362 -3.26 -14.16 -11.72
CA LEU A 362 -3.42 -12.79 -11.21
C LEU A 362 -2.12 -11.96 -11.27
N GLU A 363 -0.98 -12.62 -11.47
CA GLU A 363 0.31 -11.96 -11.62
C GLU A 363 0.84 -11.96 -13.05
N GLU A 364 -0.05 -11.83 -14.03
CA GLU A 364 0.26 -11.78 -15.48
C GLU A 364 1.30 -10.71 -15.89
N GLY A 365 1.75 -9.87 -14.97
CA GLY A 365 2.81 -8.87 -15.21
C GLY A 365 4.22 -9.30 -14.80
N SER A 366 4.38 -10.39 -14.02
CA SER A 366 5.69 -10.86 -13.59
C SER A 366 6.24 -11.86 -14.60
N ALA A 367 7.50 -11.67 -15.04
CA ALA A 367 8.18 -12.59 -15.98
C ALA A 367 8.64 -13.88 -15.31
N SER A 368 8.39 -14.05 -14.01
CA SER A 368 8.81 -15.19 -13.23
C SER A 368 7.70 -16.22 -13.07
N VAL A 369 8.05 -17.50 -13.22
CA VAL A 369 7.13 -18.61 -12.92
C VAL A 369 6.78 -18.54 -11.43
N PRO A 370 5.48 -18.66 -11.05
CA PRO A 370 5.06 -18.68 -9.66
C PRO A 370 5.84 -19.73 -8.86
N VAL A 371 6.27 -19.37 -7.67
CA VAL A 371 7.03 -20.26 -6.80
C VAL A 371 6.26 -20.54 -5.53
N LEU A 372 6.11 -21.80 -5.23
CA LEU A 372 5.61 -22.26 -3.93
C LEU A 372 6.80 -22.71 -3.09
N THR A 373 7.10 -21.95 -2.07
CA THR A 373 8.12 -22.36 -1.09
C THR A 373 7.55 -23.46 -0.18
N TRP A 374 8.45 -24.26 0.38
CA TRP A 374 8.06 -25.27 1.37
C TRP A 374 7.36 -24.65 2.59
N SER A 375 7.73 -23.44 2.97
CA SER A 375 7.09 -22.68 4.06
C SER A 375 5.61 -22.40 3.77
N THR A 376 5.27 -22.00 2.55
CA THR A 376 3.87 -21.76 2.12
C THR A 376 3.03 -23.04 2.16
N VAL A 377 3.58 -24.15 1.67
CA VAL A 377 2.90 -25.46 1.71
C VAL A 377 2.67 -25.91 3.16
N LEU A 378 3.70 -25.78 4.00
CA LEU A 378 3.60 -26.16 5.43
C LEU A 378 2.59 -25.27 6.17
N THR A 379 2.61 -23.96 5.94
CA THR A 379 1.66 -23.02 6.54
C THR A 379 0.23 -23.36 6.13
N ALA A 380 -0.03 -23.61 4.85
CA ALA A 380 -1.33 -24.02 4.35
C ALA A 380 -1.80 -25.34 4.98
N ALA A 381 -0.92 -26.32 5.12
CA ALA A 381 -1.23 -27.61 5.74
C ALA A 381 -1.51 -27.48 7.23
N VAL A 382 -0.69 -26.71 7.97
CA VAL A 382 -0.87 -26.45 9.41
C VAL A 382 -2.17 -25.69 9.65
N CYS A 383 -2.48 -24.68 8.84
CA CYS A 383 -3.72 -23.91 8.93
C CYS A 383 -4.96 -24.78 8.63
N ALA A 384 -4.92 -25.63 7.59
CA ALA A 384 -6.04 -26.50 7.24
C ALA A 384 -6.30 -27.55 8.33
N VAL A 385 -5.27 -28.29 8.75
CA VAL A 385 -5.39 -29.36 9.75
C VAL A 385 -5.63 -28.78 11.15
N GLY A 386 -4.87 -27.76 11.55
CA GLY A 386 -5.03 -27.06 12.82
C GLY A 386 -6.40 -26.40 12.95
N GLY A 387 -6.87 -25.75 11.89
CA GLY A 387 -8.20 -25.17 11.79
C GLY A 387 -9.31 -26.22 11.95
N ALA A 388 -9.16 -27.38 11.30
CA ALA A 388 -10.12 -28.48 11.43
C ALA A 388 -10.16 -29.06 12.86
N LEU A 389 -9.00 -29.23 13.48
CA LEU A 389 -8.91 -29.68 14.87
C LEU A 389 -9.57 -28.70 15.84
N LEU A 390 -9.25 -27.40 15.73
CA LEU A 390 -9.85 -26.37 16.56
C LEU A 390 -11.37 -26.27 16.34
N ALA A 391 -11.82 -26.32 15.10
CA ALA A 391 -13.23 -26.31 14.76
C ALA A 391 -14.00 -27.51 15.28
N SER A 392 -13.34 -28.66 15.43
CA SER A 392 -13.94 -29.91 15.91
C SER A 392 -14.12 -29.97 17.43
N ILE A 393 -13.39 -29.16 18.21
CA ILE A 393 -13.37 -29.24 19.70
C ILE A 393 -14.78 -29.14 20.29
N ILE A 394 -15.53 -28.09 19.95
CA ILE A 394 -16.87 -27.86 20.53
C ILE A 394 -17.88 -28.90 20.05
N PRO A 395 -17.98 -29.26 18.73
CA PRO A 395 -18.86 -30.32 18.29
C PRO A 395 -18.53 -31.69 18.94
N ALA A 396 -17.25 -32.02 19.04
CA ALA A 396 -16.78 -33.26 19.65
C ALA A 396 -17.11 -33.31 21.14
N TRP A 397 -16.87 -32.20 21.84
CA TRP A 397 -17.20 -32.09 23.25
C TRP A 397 -18.72 -32.21 23.51
N ARG A 398 -19.55 -31.54 22.71
CA ARG A 398 -21.02 -31.65 22.79
C ARG A 398 -21.48 -33.08 22.53
N ALA A 399 -21.00 -33.71 21.45
CA ALA A 399 -21.35 -35.08 21.12
C ALA A 399 -20.93 -36.11 22.19
N SER A 400 -19.73 -35.92 22.78
CA SER A 400 -19.22 -36.79 23.82
C SER A 400 -20.01 -36.70 25.14
N ARG A 401 -20.74 -35.59 25.39
CA ARG A 401 -21.54 -35.37 26.58
C ARG A 401 -23.02 -35.67 26.46
N GLN A 402 -23.53 -35.91 25.24
CA GLN A 402 -24.96 -36.28 25.04
C GLN A 402 -25.27 -37.57 25.78
N SER A 403 -26.37 -37.58 26.56
CA SER A 403 -26.80 -38.81 27.23
C SER A 403 -27.49 -39.74 26.25
N PRO A 404 -27.26 -41.06 26.31
CA PRO A 404 -27.93 -42.04 25.44
C PRO A 404 -29.45 -42.02 25.62
N LEU A 405 -29.93 -41.76 26.85
CA LEU A 405 -31.35 -41.72 27.22
C LEU A 405 -32.06 -40.51 26.58
N GLU A 406 -31.46 -39.30 26.65
CA GLU A 406 -32.05 -38.09 26.07
C GLU A 406 -32.14 -38.16 24.54
N ALA A 407 -31.20 -38.84 23.90
CA ALA A 407 -31.20 -38.98 22.45
C ALA A 407 -32.13 -40.08 21.94
N ALA A 408 -32.49 -41.05 22.83
CA ALA A 408 -33.43 -42.13 22.49
C ALA A 408 -34.89 -41.66 22.55
N VAL A 409 -35.23 -40.68 23.37
CA VAL A 409 -36.58 -40.11 23.42
C VAL A 409 -36.79 -39.23 22.23
N PRO A 410 -37.81 -39.46 21.38
CA PRO A 410 -38.17 -38.53 20.31
C PRO A 410 -38.49 -37.20 21.01
N SER A 411 -37.55 -36.24 20.88
CA SER A 411 -37.85 -34.90 21.35
C SER A 411 -39.11 -34.47 20.61
N SER A 412 -40.21 -34.40 21.33
CA SER A 412 -41.47 -33.80 20.88
C SER A 412 -41.14 -32.33 20.63
N GLY A 413 -40.61 -32.08 19.42
CA GLY A 413 -39.90 -30.83 19.00
C GLY A 413 -40.80 -29.62 18.86
N PHE A 414 -41.91 -29.57 19.55
CA PHE A 414 -42.85 -28.45 19.44
C PHE A 414 -42.59 -27.28 20.40
N ILE A 415 -41.75 -27.47 21.42
CA ILE A 415 -41.44 -26.37 22.37
C ILE A 415 -39.94 -26.32 22.62
N GLY A 416 -39.15 -25.95 21.63
CA GLY A 416 -37.76 -25.57 21.84
C GLY A 416 -37.72 -24.31 22.70
N LYS A 417 -37.18 -24.40 23.93
CA LYS A 417 -36.94 -23.23 24.77
C LYS A 417 -36.14 -22.22 23.97
N VAL A 418 -36.73 -21.03 23.74
CA VAL A 418 -36.00 -19.91 23.15
C VAL A 418 -34.76 -19.65 24.00
N SER A 419 -33.58 -19.83 23.40
CA SER A 419 -32.32 -19.59 24.08
C SER A 419 -32.23 -18.11 24.46
N ARG A 420 -32.20 -17.79 25.73
CA ARG A 420 -31.94 -16.40 26.20
C ARG A 420 -30.47 -16.05 25.95
N VAL A 421 -30.24 -14.86 25.47
CA VAL A 421 -28.86 -14.33 25.34
C VAL A 421 -28.33 -14.13 26.77
N PRO A 422 -27.23 -14.78 27.15
CA PRO A 422 -26.70 -14.61 28.50
C PRO A 422 -26.05 -13.23 28.64
N VAL A 423 -26.39 -12.53 29.72
CA VAL A 423 -25.89 -11.17 29.97
C VAL A 423 -24.37 -11.09 29.96
N TRP A 424 -23.69 -12.14 30.48
CA TRP A 424 -22.23 -12.17 30.44
C TRP A 424 -21.64 -12.11 29.04
N SER A 425 -22.30 -12.68 27.99
CA SER A 425 -21.78 -12.61 26.63
C SER A 425 -21.86 -11.18 26.07
N VAL A 426 -22.88 -10.42 26.45
CA VAL A 426 -22.99 -9.01 26.07
C VAL A 426 -21.91 -8.19 26.73
N VAL A 427 -21.70 -8.38 28.05
CA VAL A 427 -20.66 -7.68 28.83
C VAL A 427 -19.26 -8.02 28.30
N ALA A 428 -18.98 -9.31 28.10
CA ALA A 428 -17.70 -9.75 27.54
C ALA A 428 -17.47 -9.23 26.12
N GLY A 429 -18.53 -9.24 25.30
CA GLY A 429 -18.45 -8.72 23.94
C GLY A 429 -18.17 -7.22 23.89
N LEU A 430 -18.86 -6.42 24.70
CA LEU A 430 -18.59 -4.99 24.84
C LEU A 430 -17.19 -4.72 25.36
N ALA A 431 -16.74 -5.45 26.40
CA ALA A 431 -15.38 -5.32 26.94
C ALA A 431 -14.32 -5.59 25.85
N CYS A 432 -14.50 -6.66 25.06
CA CYS A 432 -13.57 -6.99 23.97
C CYS A 432 -13.56 -5.92 22.86
N VAL A 433 -14.73 -5.40 22.45
CA VAL A 433 -14.82 -4.35 21.43
C VAL A 433 -14.24 -3.02 21.93
N CYS A 434 -14.38 -2.71 23.21
CA CYS A 434 -13.85 -1.50 23.81
C CYS A 434 -12.32 -1.51 24.00
N LEU A 435 -11.63 -2.62 23.80
CA LEU A 435 -10.15 -2.68 23.96
C LEU A 435 -9.43 -1.69 23.04
N GLN A 436 -9.84 -1.55 21.77
CA GLN A 436 -9.23 -0.60 20.84
C GLN A 436 -9.48 0.86 21.23
N PRO A 437 -10.73 1.31 21.41
CA PRO A 437 -11.01 2.68 21.86
C PRO A 437 -10.35 3.01 23.21
N VAL A 438 -10.33 2.07 24.16
CA VAL A 438 -9.69 2.28 25.46
C VAL A 438 -8.19 2.46 25.30
N ALA A 439 -7.52 1.64 24.49
CA ALA A 439 -6.09 1.79 24.21
C ALA A 439 -5.75 3.16 23.61
N LEU A 440 -6.66 3.73 22.80
CA LEU A 440 -6.49 5.06 22.20
C LEU A 440 -6.70 6.19 23.20
N LEU A 441 -7.75 6.10 24.03
CA LEU A 441 -8.19 7.17 24.91
C LEU A 441 -7.47 7.21 26.26
N LEU A 442 -6.76 6.14 26.66
CA LEU A 442 -6.10 6.07 27.97
C LEU A 442 -4.91 7.05 28.00
N PRO A 443 -4.92 8.06 28.89
CA PRO A 443 -3.79 8.96 29.03
C PRO A 443 -2.60 8.27 29.71
N GLY A 444 -1.37 8.70 29.39
CA GLY A 444 -0.15 8.23 30.07
C GLY A 444 0.44 6.91 29.55
N LEU A 445 -0.15 6.29 28.50
CA LEU A 445 0.46 5.13 27.85
C LEU A 445 1.57 5.58 26.91
N GLU A 446 2.72 4.91 27.01
CA GLU A 446 3.81 5.06 26.04
C GLU A 446 3.36 4.66 24.63
N VAL A 447 3.83 5.37 23.60
CA VAL A 447 3.39 5.21 22.21
C VAL A 447 3.58 3.76 21.71
N GLU A 448 4.70 3.14 22.01
CA GLU A 448 4.97 1.75 21.57
C GLU A 448 4.06 0.73 22.28
N THR A 449 3.83 0.91 23.58
CA THR A 449 2.90 0.06 24.36
C THR A 449 1.47 0.22 23.84
N ARG A 450 1.05 1.44 23.51
CA ARG A 450 -0.26 1.75 22.92
C ARG A 450 -0.45 1.04 21.58
N LYS A 451 0.52 1.10 20.70
CA LYS A 451 0.51 0.40 19.41
C LYS A 451 0.46 -1.11 19.62
N TRP A 452 1.25 -1.64 20.54
CA TRP A 452 1.26 -3.07 20.83
C TRP A 452 -0.13 -3.55 21.29
N ILE A 453 -0.75 -2.88 22.26
CA ILE A 453 -2.10 -3.20 22.74
C ILE A 453 -3.11 -3.08 21.60
N PHE A 454 -3.03 -2.01 20.79
CA PHE A 454 -3.94 -1.77 19.68
C PHE A 454 -3.92 -2.91 18.65
N PHE A 455 -2.74 -3.33 18.21
CA PHE A 455 -2.60 -4.34 17.17
C PHE A 455 -2.77 -5.76 17.71
N TRP A 456 -2.14 -6.12 18.81
CA TRP A 456 -2.09 -7.49 19.30
C TRP A 456 -3.27 -7.88 20.19
N LEU A 457 -3.90 -6.96 20.88
CA LEU A 457 -5.09 -7.20 21.68
C LEU A 457 -6.35 -6.63 21.05
N GLY A 458 -6.29 -5.47 20.42
CA GLY A 458 -7.44 -4.76 19.88
C GLY A 458 -8.10 -5.46 18.70
N TYR A 459 -7.36 -5.87 17.67
CA TYR A 459 -7.94 -6.60 16.54
C TYR A 459 -8.48 -8.00 16.92
N PRO A 460 -7.73 -8.84 17.65
CA PRO A 460 -8.32 -10.08 18.16
C PRO A 460 -9.53 -9.82 19.08
N GLY A 461 -9.50 -8.75 19.88
CA GLY A 461 -10.60 -8.30 20.69
C GLY A 461 -11.85 -7.95 19.87
N LEU A 462 -11.71 -7.25 18.77
CA LEU A 462 -12.82 -6.96 17.85
C LEU A 462 -13.47 -8.24 17.31
N VAL A 463 -12.67 -9.22 16.90
CA VAL A 463 -13.17 -10.50 16.38
C VAL A 463 -13.85 -11.30 17.50
N ALA A 464 -13.25 -11.39 18.69
CA ALA A 464 -13.84 -12.04 19.84
C ALA A 464 -15.13 -11.34 20.29
N GLY A 465 -15.13 -10.00 20.28
CA GLY A 465 -16.29 -9.18 20.57
C GLY A 465 -17.44 -9.41 19.58
N ALA A 466 -17.13 -9.53 18.29
CA ALA A 466 -18.10 -9.91 17.27
C ALA A 466 -18.78 -11.25 17.59
N LEU A 467 -17.99 -12.25 18.02
CA LEU A 467 -18.49 -13.57 18.38
C LEU A 467 -19.42 -13.50 19.62
N PHE A 468 -19.01 -12.78 20.67
CA PHE A 468 -19.81 -12.66 21.90
C PHE A 468 -21.05 -11.80 21.73
N LEU A 469 -21.02 -10.77 20.86
CA LEU A 469 -22.16 -9.92 20.56
C LEU A 469 -23.11 -10.50 19.50
N ALA A 470 -22.66 -11.45 18.69
CA ALA A 470 -23.44 -12.03 17.60
C ALA A 470 -24.81 -12.58 18.05
N PRO A 471 -24.97 -13.25 19.23
CA PRO A 471 -26.28 -13.67 19.70
C PRO A 471 -27.26 -12.50 19.91
N THR A 472 -26.75 -11.35 20.34
CA THR A 472 -27.53 -10.12 20.52
C THR A 472 -27.95 -9.55 19.17
N PHE A 473 -27.03 -9.46 18.22
CA PHE A 473 -27.32 -8.99 16.86
C PHE A 473 -28.35 -9.90 16.17
N VAL A 474 -28.23 -11.23 16.31
CA VAL A 474 -29.23 -12.18 15.78
C VAL A 474 -30.61 -11.90 16.35
N ARG A 475 -30.70 -11.64 17.66
CA ARG A 475 -31.99 -11.32 18.30
C ARG A 475 -32.60 -9.99 17.81
N VAL A 476 -31.77 -8.96 17.77
CA VAL A 476 -32.23 -7.63 17.31
C VAL A 476 -32.69 -7.70 15.86
N THR A 477 -31.90 -8.38 15.01
CA THR A 477 -32.24 -8.53 13.60
C THR A 477 -33.47 -9.43 13.39
N GLU A 478 -33.65 -10.47 14.21
CA GLU A 478 -34.86 -11.30 14.17
C GLU A 478 -36.10 -10.47 14.50
N TRP A 479 -36.00 -9.62 15.52
CA TRP A 479 -37.13 -8.76 15.90
C TRP A 479 -37.49 -7.71 14.83
N ALA A 480 -36.52 -6.98 14.30
CA ALA A 480 -36.73 -5.95 13.27
C ALA A 480 -36.82 -6.56 11.86
N GLY A 481 -36.00 -7.52 11.54
CA GLY A 481 -35.85 -8.13 10.21
C GLY A 481 -37.06 -9.00 9.87
N ALA A 482 -37.70 -9.65 10.83
CA ALA A 482 -38.90 -10.44 10.58
C ALA A 482 -40.06 -9.59 10.03
N TRP A 483 -40.15 -8.33 10.43
CA TRP A 483 -41.15 -7.39 9.91
C TRP A 483 -40.78 -6.97 8.47
N ILE A 484 -39.54 -6.59 8.23
CA ILE A 484 -39.06 -6.13 6.91
C ILE A 484 -39.11 -7.26 5.87
N THR A 485 -38.59 -8.43 6.19
CA THR A 485 -38.55 -9.58 5.26
C THR A 485 -39.92 -10.18 5.07
N GLY A 486 -40.77 -10.15 6.11
CA GLY A 486 -42.18 -10.56 6.04
C GLY A 486 -42.98 -9.70 5.07
N PHE A 487 -42.81 -8.38 5.13
CA PHE A 487 -43.42 -7.43 4.20
C PHE A 487 -42.91 -7.65 2.77
N LEU A 488 -41.58 -7.73 2.57
CA LEU A 488 -40.94 -7.88 1.26
C LEU A 488 -41.36 -9.18 0.55
N LEU A 489 -41.40 -10.30 1.28
CA LEU A 489 -41.65 -11.63 0.71
C LEU A 489 -43.08 -12.10 0.87
N HIS A 490 -44.00 -11.26 1.40
CA HIS A 490 -45.39 -11.61 1.67
C HIS A 490 -45.54 -12.88 2.53
N VAL A 491 -44.70 -13.00 3.58
CA VAL A 491 -44.76 -14.09 4.57
C VAL A 491 -45.23 -13.51 5.89
N PRO A 492 -46.25 -14.13 6.59
CA PRO A 492 -46.68 -13.63 7.87
C PRO A 492 -45.52 -13.54 8.89
N HIS A 493 -45.33 -12.39 9.50
CA HIS A 493 -44.19 -12.14 10.42
C HIS A 493 -44.20 -13.10 11.63
N SER A 494 -45.33 -13.63 12.02
CA SER A 494 -45.47 -14.61 13.08
C SER A 494 -44.71 -15.92 12.82
N PHE A 495 -44.57 -16.33 11.54
CA PHE A 495 -43.81 -17.50 11.14
C PHE A 495 -42.29 -17.24 11.14
N LEU A 496 -41.90 -16.00 10.94
CA LEU A 496 -40.49 -15.63 10.90
C LEU A 496 -39.96 -15.31 12.30
N LYS A 497 -40.80 -14.86 13.20
CA LYS A 497 -40.44 -14.57 14.58
C LYS A 497 -39.97 -15.84 15.30
N MET A 498 -38.88 -15.75 16.01
CA MET A 498 -38.20 -16.85 16.72
C MET A 498 -37.52 -17.91 15.83
N GLN A 499 -37.44 -17.70 14.52
CA GLN A 499 -36.85 -18.70 13.62
C GLN A 499 -35.33 -18.80 13.75
N LEU A 500 -34.66 -17.67 13.89
CA LEU A 500 -33.21 -17.61 14.07
C LEU A 500 -32.80 -18.02 15.48
N SER A 501 -33.49 -17.55 16.50
CA SER A 501 -33.19 -17.84 17.90
C SER A 501 -33.47 -19.28 18.31
N ARG A 502 -34.28 -20.02 17.54
CA ARG A 502 -34.50 -21.46 17.75
C ARG A 502 -33.22 -22.30 17.52
N ASN A 503 -32.38 -21.86 16.56
CA ASN A 503 -31.09 -22.48 16.22
C ASN A 503 -29.94 -21.47 16.38
N LEU A 504 -29.87 -20.78 17.52
CA LEU A 504 -29.00 -19.62 17.75
C LEU A 504 -27.54 -19.88 17.42
N SER A 505 -26.98 -21.03 17.82
CA SER A 505 -25.55 -21.35 17.59
C SER A 505 -25.21 -21.43 16.07
N ARG A 506 -26.14 -21.93 15.26
CA ARG A 506 -25.96 -22.02 13.81
C ARG A 506 -26.07 -20.65 13.17
N SER A 507 -27.12 -19.89 13.53
CA SER A 507 -27.34 -18.53 13.02
C SER A 507 -26.16 -17.61 13.39
N VAL A 508 -25.64 -17.71 14.61
CA VAL A 508 -24.45 -16.99 15.06
C VAL A 508 -23.21 -17.37 14.23
N GLY A 509 -22.94 -18.65 14.06
CA GLY A 509 -21.78 -19.09 13.28
C GLY A 509 -21.80 -18.56 11.84
N THR A 510 -22.97 -18.62 11.18
CA THR A 510 -23.11 -18.11 9.83
C THR A 510 -23.03 -16.59 9.78
N ALA A 511 -23.67 -15.88 10.69
CA ALA A 511 -23.64 -14.42 10.76
C ALA A 511 -22.22 -13.90 11.01
N VAL A 512 -21.46 -14.50 11.92
CA VAL A 512 -20.05 -14.13 12.19
C VAL A 512 -19.17 -14.42 10.99
N SER A 513 -19.28 -15.59 10.36
CA SER A 513 -18.50 -15.94 9.20
C SER A 513 -18.69 -14.95 8.04
N MET A 514 -19.95 -14.52 7.80
CA MET A 514 -20.25 -13.49 6.78
C MET A 514 -19.77 -12.10 7.20
N SER A 515 -19.90 -11.76 8.48
CA SER A 515 -19.56 -10.43 8.96
C SER A 515 -18.06 -10.15 8.95
N VAL A 516 -17.20 -11.15 9.09
CA VAL A 516 -15.73 -10.95 9.06
C VAL A 516 -15.29 -10.39 7.73
N GLY A 517 -15.69 -10.99 6.61
CA GLY A 517 -15.33 -10.50 5.28
C GLY A 517 -15.88 -9.11 4.97
N LEU A 518 -17.18 -8.90 5.27
CA LEU A 518 -17.82 -7.63 5.01
C LEU A 518 -17.34 -6.51 5.96
N SER A 519 -17.06 -6.80 7.24
CA SER A 519 -16.53 -5.78 8.17
C SER A 519 -15.10 -5.36 7.80
N LEU A 520 -14.29 -6.30 7.32
CA LEU A 520 -12.96 -5.99 6.80
C LEU A 520 -13.06 -5.11 5.55
N PHE A 521 -14.00 -5.40 4.63
CA PHE A 521 -14.23 -4.57 3.45
C PHE A 521 -14.68 -3.15 3.85
N VAL A 522 -15.66 -3.04 4.74
CA VAL A 522 -16.14 -1.75 5.26
C VAL A 522 -14.98 -0.99 5.92
N GLY A 523 -14.17 -1.70 6.72
CA GLY A 523 -13.00 -1.13 7.40
C GLY A 523 -11.96 -0.58 6.43
N VAL A 524 -11.55 -1.38 5.45
CA VAL A 524 -10.55 -0.99 4.43
C VAL A 524 -11.05 0.17 3.58
N GLN A 525 -12.29 0.13 3.12
CA GLN A 525 -12.88 1.19 2.31
C GLN A 525 -12.98 2.51 3.10
N THR A 526 -13.54 2.47 4.30
CA THR A 526 -13.69 3.67 5.13
C THR A 526 -12.33 4.25 5.53
N TRP A 527 -11.39 3.41 5.94
CA TRP A 527 -10.03 3.83 6.27
C TRP A 527 -9.30 4.40 5.05
N GLY A 528 -9.36 3.71 3.92
CA GLY A 528 -8.67 4.10 2.69
C GLY A 528 -9.13 5.47 2.18
N TYR A 529 -10.43 5.66 2.01
CA TYR A 529 -10.99 6.94 1.54
C TYR A 529 -10.76 8.07 2.56
N SER A 530 -10.80 7.78 3.86
CA SER A 530 -10.46 8.77 4.89
C SER A 530 -8.99 9.19 4.80
N MET A 531 -8.09 8.27 4.42
CA MET A 531 -6.67 8.56 4.24
C MET A 531 -6.37 9.38 2.97
N LEU A 532 -7.25 9.41 1.98
CA LEU A 532 -7.05 10.22 0.76
C LEU A 532 -7.30 11.71 0.99
N VAL A 533 -8.19 12.06 1.93
CA VAL A 533 -8.56 13.46 2.22
C VAL A 533 -7.34 14.33 2.55
N PRO A 534 -6.42 13.91 3.45
CA PRO A 534 -5.21 14.68 3.75
C PRO A 534 -4.29 14.94 2.58
N PHE A 535 -4.33 14.09 1.56
CA PHE A 535 -3.46 14.20 0.40
C PHE A 535 -4.08 14.99 -0.74
N SER A 536 -5.39 15.21 -0.72
CA SER A 536 -6.10 15.98 -1.74
C SER A 536 -6.07 17.46 -1.39
N PRO A 537 -5.60 18.34 -2.29
CA PRO A 537 -5.64 19.78 -2.05
C PRO A 537 -7.11 20.24 -1.96
N ASP A 538 -7.37 21.11 -1.03
CA ASP A 538 -8.68 21.70 -0.80
C ASP A 538 -8.79 23.13 -1.36
N THR A 539 -9.92 23.77 -1.13
CA THR A 539 -10.20 25.15 -1.58
C THR A 539 -9.45 26.20 -0.79
N SER A 540 -8.73 25.85 0.26
CA SER A 540 -7.93 26.77 1.08
C SER A 540 -6.65 27.24 0.38
N THR A 541 -6.24 26.53 -0.69
CA THR A 541 -5.05 26.83 -1.47
C THR A 541 -5.39 27.34 -2.86
N PRO A 542 -4.53 28.16 -3.50
CA PRO A 542 -4.76 28.61 -4.87
C PRO A 542 -4.93 27.46 -5.86
N GLY A 543 -5.74 27.66 -6.89
CA GLY A 543 -6.16 26.61 -7.81
C GLY A 543 -5.10 26.08 -8.75
N THR A 544 -4.12 26.92 -9.13
CA THR A 544 -3.11 26.56 -10.14
C THR A 544 -1.72 26.98 -9.70
N LEU A 545 -0.79 26.04 -9.74
CA LEU A 545 0.65 26.26 -9.55
C LEU A 545 1.38 25.97 -10.85
N VAL A 546 2.11 26.94 -11.36
CA VAL A 546 3.01 26.76 -12.50
C VAL A 546 4.44 26.78 -12.03
N SER A 547 5.23 25.80 -12.47
CA SER A 547 6.65 25.70 -12.20
C SER A 547 7.46 25.77 -13.49
N PHE A 548 8.46 26.64 -13.49
CA PHE A 548 9.44 26.81 -14.56
C PHE A 548 10.71 26.04 -14.16
N LEU A 549 10.76 24.77 -14.52
CA LEU A 549 11.88 23.92 -14.13
C LEU A 549 13.13 24.33 -14.92
N HIS A 550 14.23 24.58 -14.21
CA HIS A 550 15.52 25.03 -14.75
C HIS A 550 15.56 26.43 -15.36
N THR A 551 14.51 27.24 -15.17
CA THR A 551 14.48 28.63 -15.63
C THR A 551 14.09 29.52 -14.46
N GLU A 552 14.85 30.59 -14.25
CA GLU A 552 14.57 31.61 -13.22
C GLU A 552 14.28 32.93 -13.89
N PHE A 553 13.13 33.53 -13.56
CA PHE A 553 12.72 34.83 -14.04
C PHE A 553 13.03 35.93 -13.03
N LYS A 554 13.45 37.07 -13.48
CA LYS A 554 13.66 38.25 -12.63
C LYS A 554 12.33 38.85 -12.22
N SER A 555 12.29 39.55 -11.09
CA SER A 555 11.09 40.29 -10.68
C SER A 555 10.64 41.34 -11.70
N ALA A 556 11.57 41.86 -12.54
CA ALA A 556 11.26 42.77 -13.64
C ALA A 556 10.46 42.12 -14.78
N ASP A 557 10.50 40.79 -14.92
CA ASP A 557 9.78 40.08 -15.99
C ASP A 557 8.31 39.81 -15.63
N VAL A 558 7.87 40.06 -14.41
CA VAL A 558 6.49 39.80 -13.95
C VAL A 558 5.44 40.53 -14.79
N PRO A 559 5.55 41.82 -15.10
CA PRO A 559 4.54 42.52 -15.91
C PRO A 559 4.38 41.89 -17.31
N GLU A 560 5.48 41.51 -17.95
CA GLU A 560 5.47 40.89 -19.28
C GLU A 560 4.88 39.47 -19.23
N LEU A 561 5.23 38.69 -18.22
CA LEU A 561 4.67 37.35 -17.97
C LEU A 561 3.14 37.44 -17.74
N MET A 562 2.67 38.39 -16.93
CA MET A 562 1.25 38.55 -16.63
C MET A 562 0.44 39.14 -17.81
N ALA A 563 1.11 39.73 -18.81
CA ALA A 563 0.47 40.18 -20.06
C ALA A 563 0.21 39.04 -21.06
N ARG A 564 0.73 37.85 -20.84
CA ARG A 564 0.54 36.69 -21.73
C ARG A 564 -0.95 36.31 -21.88
N PRO A 565 -1.38 35.84 -23.06
CA PRO A 565 -2.78 35.50 -23.31
C PRO A 565 -3.38 34.53 -22.34
N SER A 566 -2.62 33.49 -21.92
CA SER A 566 -3.06 32.47 -20.96
C SER A 566 -3.18 32.95 -19.49
N LEU A 567 -2.54 34.08 -19.15
CA LEU A 567 -2.60 34.68 -17.84
C LEU A 567 -3.49 35.92 -17.74
N ARG A 568 -4.01 36.39 -18.90
CA ARG A 568 -4.86 37.56 -18.94
C ARG A 568 -6.14 37.31 -18.13
N ASN A 569 -6.47 38.24 -17.24
CA ASN A 569 -7.57 38.14 -16.28
C ASN A 569 -7.41 37.02 -15.22
N SER A 570 -6.22 36.45 -15.05
CA SER A 570 -5.88 35.50 -14.00
C SER A 570 -5.30 36.24 -12.79
N ARG A 571 -5.50 35.69 -11.61
CA ARG A 571 -4.91 36.17 -10.34
C ARG A 571 -3.74 35.28 -9.97
N MET A 572 -2.58 35.48 -10.63
CA MET A 572 -1.38 34.67 -10.41
C MET A 572 -0.28 35.56 -9.83
N TYR A 573 0.46 35.01 -8.89
CA TYR A 573 1.54 35.72 -8.18
C TYR A 573 2.82 34.91 -8.21
N PRO A 574 4.00 35.56 -8.35
CA PRO A 574 5.28 34.88 -8.19
C PRO A 574 5.45 34.44 -6.74
N ILE A 575 5.99 33.24 -6.58
CA ILE A 575 6.36 32.75 -5.24
C ILE A 575 7.83 32.33 -5.22
N TYR A 576 8.46 32.56 -4.10
CA TYR A 576 9.86 32.25 -3.84
C TYR A 576 9.95 31.01 -2.97
N VAL A 577 10.71 30.02 -3.39
CA VAL A 577 10.75 28.73 -2.70
C VAL A 577 12.19 28.37 -2.39
N ASP A 578 12.43 27.99 -1.12
CA ASP A 578 13.70 27.47 -0.67
C ASP A 578 13.53 26.19 0.17
N GLU A 579 14.62 25.48 0.44
CA GLU A 579 14.61 24.23 1.22
C GLU A 579 15.68 24.30 2.33
N PRO A 580 15.48 25.13 3.38
CA PRO A 580 16.39 25.21 4.51
C PRO A 580 16.35 23.96 5.37
N ASP A 581 17.50 23.67 6.04
CA ASP A 581 17.59 22.62 7.06
C ASP A 581 17.23 23.16 8.45
N ILE A 582 16.61 22.31 9.26
CA ILE A 582 16.43 22.57 10.69
C ILE A 582 17.80 22.51 11.36
N ALA A 583 18.09 23.49 12.22
CA ALA A 583 19.39 23.61 12.86
C ALA A 583 19.78 22.33 13.63
N PRO A 584 21.03 21.84 13.48
CA PRO A 584 21.49 20.61 14.13
C PRO A 584 21.34 20.64 15.66
N ALA A 585 21.40 21.81 16.27
CA ALA A 585 21.20 22.00 17.72
C ALA A 585 19.76 21.68 18.11
N GLN A 586 18.77 22.15 17.31
CA GLN A 586 17.35 21.91 17.55
C GLN A 586 16.96 20.44 17.27
N MET A 587 17.62 19.78 16.30
CA MET A 587 17.42 18.37 16.01
C MET A 587 17.79 17.42 17.17
N LYS A 588 18.53 17.91 18.18
CA LYS A 588 18.88 17.13 19.37
C LYS A 588 17.88 17.28 20.51
N THR A 589 16.93 18.23 20.40
CA THR A 589 15.91 18.45 21.44
C THR A 589 14.83 17.38 21.41
N PRO A 590 14.17 17.08 22.54
CA PRO A 590 13.01 16.21 22.57
C PRO A 590 11.95 16.70 21.57
N GLY A 591 11.32 15.81 20.84
CA GLY A 591 10.39 16.13 19.75
C GLY A 591 11.04 16.15 18.37
N PHE A 592 12.25 16.68 18.21
CA PHE A 592 12.98 16.65 16.94
C PHE A 592 13.89 15.43 16.80
N SER A 593 14.32 14.82 17.89
CA SER A 593 15.32 13.74 17.91
C SER A 593 14.91 12.47 17.15
N GLY A 594 13.61 12.24 16.98
CA GLY A 594 13.06 11.10 16.22
C GLY A 594 12.83 11.37 14.72
N MET A 595 13.03 12.60 14.27
CA MET A 595 12.78 12.98 12.87
C MET A 595 13.90 12.50 11.95
N ARG A 596 13.50 11.82 10.85
CA ARG A 596 14.44 11.44 9.79
C ARG A 596 14.72 12.59 8.82
N ASN A 597 13.75 13.49 8.65
CA ASN A 597 13.80 14.58 7.69
C ASN A 597 14.28 15.84 8.39
N ARG A 598 15.30 16.46 7.82
CA ARG A 598 15.94 17.64 8.39
C ARG A 598 15.61 18.92 7.65
N SER A 599 15.03 18.84 6.44
CA SER A 599 14.69 19.99 5.62
C SER A 599 13.19 20.27 5.64
N ILE A 600 12.84 21.52 5.47
CA ILE A 600 11.48 21.99 5.20
C ILE A 600 11.47 22.73 3.87
N VAL A 601 10.34 22.70 3.15
CA VAL A 601 10.11 23.59 2.02
C VAL A 601 9.56 24.88 2.57
N LEU A 602 10.22 25.98 2.31
CA LEU A 602 9.79 27.32 2.71
C LEU A 602 9.32 28.07 1.46
N ALA A 603 8.04 28.41 1.41
CA ALA A 603 7.44 29.16 0.31
C ALA A 603 7.09 30.57 0.77
N GLY A 604 7.71 31.55 0.14
CA GLY A 604 7.41 32.97 0.30
C GLY A 604 6.33 33.42 -0.65
N ILE A 605 5.21 33.83 -0.11
CA ILE A 605 4.06 34.35 -0.85
C ILE A 605 3.87 35.84 -0.57
N PRO A 606 3.31 36.64 -1.49
CA PRO A 606 2.87 37.99 -1.19
C PRO A 606 1.60 37.93 -0.33
N VAL A 607 1.80 37.98 1.01
CA VAL A 607 0.72 37.76 2.00
C VAL A 607 -0.41 38.78 1.85
N ALA A 608 -0.08 40.05 1.64
CA ALA A 608 -1.08 41.10 1.48
C ALA A 608 -2.04 40.86 0.32
N GLU A 609 -1.53 40.36 -0.81
CA GLU A 609 -2.30 40.14 -2.04
C GLU A 609 -3.00 38.78 -2.07
N MET A 610 -2.37 37.73 -1.53
CA MET A 610 -2.89 36.37 -1.59
C MET A 610 -3.81 36.00 -0.41
N ALA A 611 -3.50 36.45 0.79
CA ALA A 611 -4.26 36.16 2.01
C ALA A 611 -5.18 37.30 2.43
N GLY A 612 -4.99 38.51 1.90
CA GLY A 612 -5.80 39.68 2.17
C GLY A 612 -7.05 39.81 1.31
N GLY A 613 -7.92 40.74 1.71
CA GLY A 613 -9.09 41.15 0.91
C GLY A 613 -10.35 40.29 1.12
N SER A 614 -11.40 40.59 0.34
CA SER A 614 -12.71 39.95 0.44
C SER A 614 -12.76 38.52 -0.15
N HIS A 615 -11.84 38.21 -1.04
CA HIS A 615 -11.72 36.89 -1.67
C HIS A 615 -10.25 36.43 -1.69
N PRO A 616 -9.73 35.96 -0.55
CA PRO A 616 -8.35 35.53 -0.45
C PRO A 616 -8.10 34.27 -1.31
N LEU A 617 -6.96 34.25 -1.99
CA LEU A 617 -6.50 33.07 -2.76
C LEU A 617 -5.92 32.00 -1.82
N PHE A 618 -5.32 32.43 -0.72
CA PHE A 618 -4.74 31.57 0.30
C PHE A 618 -5.47 31.79 1.61
N ASN A 619 -6.27 30.79 2.01
CA ASN A 619 -7.08 30.85 3.22
C ASN A 619 -7.07 29.49 3.96
N PRO A 620 -5.92 29.09 4.53
CA PRO A 620 -5.80 27.83 5.24
C PRO A 620 -6.62 27.84 6.54
N VAL A 621 -7.08 26.66 6.95
CA VAL A 621 -7.78 26.49 8.21
C VAL A 621 -6.77 26.57 9.37
N PHE A 622 -6.92 27.57 10.23
CA PHE A 622 -6.08 27.70 11.42
C PHE A 622 -6.51 26.69 12.50
N VAL A 623 -5.55 25.89 12.92
CA VAL A 623 -5.70 24.94 14.04
C VAL A 623 -5.35 25.63 15.35
N SER A 624 -4.37 26.55 15.31
CA SER A 624 -3.95 27.38 16.47
C SER A 624 -3.42 28.73 15.97
N GLY A 625 -3.77 29.78 16.66
CA GLY A 625 -3.46 31.17 16.30
C GLY A 625 -4.65 31.90 15.69
N ASN A 626 -4.59 33.24 15.72
CA ASN A 626 -5.59 34.11 15.10
C ASN A 626 -5.13 34.44 13.66
N PRO A 627 -5.94 34.22 12.61
CA PRO A 627 -5.54 34.50 11.22
C PRO A 627 -5.04 35.93 11.02
N GLN A 628 -5.74 36.94 11.56
CA GLN A 628 -5.40 38.35 11.38
C GLN A 628 -4.06 38.70 12.03
N GLU A 629 -3.81 38.21 13.24
CA GLU A 629 -2.56 38.43 13.95
C GLU A 629 -1.40 37.68 13.27
N ALA A 630 -1.66 36.47 12.79
CA ALA A 630 -0.67 35.65 12.09
C ALA A 630 -0.23 36.28 10.78
N TYR A 631 -1.16 36.77 9.96
CA TYR A 631 -0.81 37.50 8.71
C TYR A 631 -0.08 38.78 8.98
N ALA A 632 -0.50 39.59 9.96
CA ALA A 632 0.21 40.81 10.39
C ALA A 632 1.64 40.49 10.89
N MET A 633 1.80 39.36 11.57
CA MET A 633 3.09 38.87 12.03
C MET A 633 4.00 38.42 10.88
N LEU A 634 3.45 37.71 9.85
CA LEU A 634 4.19 37.37 8.66
C LEU A 634 4.75 38.58 7.92
N GLU A 635 3.95 39.66 7.85
CA GLU A 635 4.38 40.92 7.22
C GLU A 635 5.39 41.70 8.01
N SER A 636 5.27 41.75 9.34
CA SER A 636 6.07 42.64 10.21
C SER A 636 7.33 41.99 10.76
N THR A 637 7.35 40.67 10.93
CA THR A 637 8.45 39.95 11.59
C THR A 637 8.83 38.71 10.83
N ARG A 638 10.06 38.24 10.99
CA ARG A 638 10.54 36.97 10.44
C ARG A 638 9.77 35.82 11.08
N SER A 639 8.67 35.43 10.42
CA SER A 639 7.77 34.40 10.94
C SER A 639 7.22 33.50 9.84
N LEU A 640 6.56 32.40 10.24
CA LEU A 640 6.07 31.39 9.31
C LEU A 640 4.80 30.71 9.83
N LEU A 641 3.97 30.26 8.89
CA LEU A 641 2.91 29.32 9.16
C LEU A 641 3.44 27.90 8.96
N ILE A 642 3.15 27.01 9.90
CA ILE A 642 3.57 25.61 9.83
C ILE A 642 2.35 24.68 9.80
N PRO A 643 2.48 23.50 9.12
CA PRO A 643 1.42 22.51 9.17
C PRO A 643 1.22 21.96 10.58
N ASP A 644 -0.03 21.66 10.92
CA ASP A 644 -0.46 21.09 12.20
C ASP A 644 0.26 19.77 12.54
N THR A 645 0.48 18.92 11.54
CA THR A 645 1.22 17.66 11.67
C THR A 645 2.66 17.86 12.09
N PHE A 646 3.33 18.82 11.47
CA PHE A 646 4.71 19.16 11.84
C PHE A 646 4.76 19.71 13.25
N ALA A 647 3.90 20.70 13.57
CA ALA A 647 3.83 21.32 14.88
C ALA A 647 3.63 20.31 16.01
N ARG A 648 2.70 19.37 15.85
CA ARG A 648 2.47 18.30 16.84
C ARG A 648 3.64 17.34 16.96
N THR A 649 4.24 16.96 15.84
CA THR A 649 5.39 16.02 15.84
C THR A 649 6.54 16.54 16.66
N VAL A 650 6.83 17.82 16.52
CA VAL A 650 8.00 18.45 17.18
C VAL A 650 7.63 19.16 18.47
N GLY A 651 6.33 19.31 18.78
CA GLY A 651 5.83 19.97 19.97
C GLY A 651 5.88 21.48 19.92
N LEU A 652 5.93 22.11 18.73
CA LEU A 652 5.94 23.56 18.56
C LEU A 652 4.54 24.17 18.77
N LYS A 653 4.54 25.35 19.37
CA LYS A 653 3.36 26.18 19.60
C LYS A 653 3.50 27.51 18.88
N VAL A 654 2.39 28.24 18.76
CA VAL A 654 2.40 29.62 18.25
C VAL A 654 3.27 30.48 19.17
N GLY A 655 4.18 31.27 18.58
CA GLY A 655 5.17 32.08 19.25
C GLY A 655 6.54 31.44 19.49
N ASP A 656 6.66 30.11 19.34
CA ASP A 656 7.94 29.43 19.49
C ASP A 656 8.87 29.73 18.30
N ASP A 657 10.17 29.55 18.51
CA ASP A 657 11.19 29.76 17.48
C ASP A 657 11.56 28.43 16.78
N LEU A 658 11.53 28.44 15.46
CA LEU A 658 12.07 27.38 14.60
C LEU A 658 13.40 27.85 14.00
N MET A 659 14.49 27.16 14.33
CA MET A 659 15.84 27.51 13.91
C MET A 659 16.14 26.91 12.55
N LEU A 660 16.21 27.73 11.50
CA LEU A 660 16.51 27.31 10.14
C LEU A 660 17.93 27.69 9.73
N VAL A 661 18.58 26.78 9.04
CA VAL A 661 19.92 26.99 8.46
C VAL A 661 19.75 27.10 6.95
N ASN A 662 20.26 28.18 6.41
CA ASN A 662 20.29 28.39 4.97
C ASN A 662 21.50 27.65 4.34
N PRO A 663 21.34 26.52 3.65
CA PRO A 663 22.21 26.22 2.53
C PRO A 663 21.61 26.97 1.36
N SER A 664 22.31 27.87 0.71
CA SER A 664 21.74 28.59 -0.42
C SER A 664 21.24 27.58 -1.47
N SER A 665 19.95 27.29 -1.44
CA SER A 665 19.31 26.33 -2.38
C SER A 665 19.33 26.86 -3.80
N ARG A 666 19.67 28.12 -3.98
CA ARG A 666 19.98 28.72 -5.27
C ARG A 666 21.21 28.08 -5.90
N GLU A 667 22.29 27.85 -5.13
CA GLU A 667 23.48 27.13 -5.59
C GLU A 667 23.14 25.68 -5.90
N LEU A 668 22.24 25.08 -5.13
CA LEU A 668 21.70 23.75 -5.38
C LEU A 668 20.88 23.65 -6.68
N ARG A 669 20.14 24.70 -7.05
CA ARG A 669 19.30 24.73 -8.27
C ARG A 669 20.07 25.10 -9.53
N SER A 670 21.09 25.97 -9.39
CA SER A 670 21.88 26.43 -10.53
C SER A 670 22.95 25.44 -10.98
N GLY A 671 23.22 24.39 -10.21
CA GLY A 671 24.32 23.46 -10.50
C GLY A 671 25.73 24.05 -10.30
N ASN A 672 25.82 25.27 -9.79
CA ASN A 672 27.08 25.92 -9.50
C ASN A 672 27.68 25.35 -8.21
N GLU A 673 29.01 25.16 -8.21
CA GLU A 673 29.70 24.75 -6.99
C GLU A 673 29.49 25.79 -5.89
N PRO A 674 29.28 25.35 -4.63
CA PRO A 674 29.23 26.28 -3.49
C PRO A 674 30.50 27.10 -3.44
N SER A 675 30.35 28.43 -3.40
CA SER A 675 31.46 29.34 -3.34
C SER A 675 32.42 28.97 -2.22
N ALA A 676 33.72 29.02 -2.49
CA ALA A 676 34.82 28.59 -1.61
C ALA A 676 34.82 29.20 -0.17
N GLY A 677 33.91 30.16 0.09
CA GLY A 677 33.71 30.79 1.40
C GLY A 677 33.14 29.87 2.48
N ILE A 678 32.43 28.78 2.13
CA ILE A 678 31.91 27.81 3.11
C ILE A 678 32.97 26.78 3.52
N ARG A 679 34.00 26.55 2.69
CA ARG A 679 35.13 25.65 3.03
C ARG A 679 36.07 26.18 4.12
N GLY A 680 35.99 27.49 4.45
CA GLY A 680 36.96 28.12 5.36
C GLY A 680 36.53 28.20 6.83
N ARG A 681 35.29 27.83 7.19
CA ARG A 681 34.90 27.79 8.61
C ARG A 681 35.26 26.44 9.21
N GLY A 682 36.31 26.48 10.00
CA GLY A 682 36.96 25.35 10.63
C GLY A 682 36.01 24.39 11.34
N ARG A 683 36.43 23.13 11.42
CA ARG A 683 35.84 22.07 12.24
C ARG A 683 35.60 22.57 13.65
N GLY A 684 34.40 23.05 13.96
CA GLY A 684 34.03 23.46 15.31
C GLY A 684 33.08 24.66 15.43
N ALA A 685 32.84 25.45 14.37
CA ALA A 685 31.83 26.49 14.44
C ALA A 685 30.45 25.85 14.38
N ALA A 686 29.72 25.85 15.48
CA ALA A 686 28.31 25.48 15.51
C ALA A 686 27.56 26.34 14.49
N VAL A 687 27.05 25.74 13.42
CA VAL A 687 26.20 26.45 12.47
C VAL A 687 24.97 26.92 13.25
N ARG A 688 24.91 28.18 13.55
CA ARG A 688 23.77 28.81 14.25
C ARG A 688 22.67 28.97 13.20
N GLY A 689 21.51 28.33 13.44
CA GLY A 689 20.32 28.58 12.66
C GLY A 689 19.78 29.99 12.96
N GLU A 690 19.07 30.54 11.97
CA GLU A 690 18.32 31.78 12.10
C GLU A 690 16.96 31.49 12.73
N PRO A 691 16.51 32.27 13.75
CA PRO A 691 15.22 32.06 14.38
C PRO A 691 14.08 32.57 13.49
N TRP A 692 13.09 31.70 13.27
CA TRP A 692 11.82 32.01 12.62
C TRP A 692 10.69 31.77 13.62
N LYS A 693 9.88 32.79 13.88
CA LYS A 693 8.75 32.65 14.81
C LYS A 693 7.57 31.92 14.17
N VAL A 694 6.94 31.04 14.90
CA VAL A 694 5.71 30.40 14.48
C VAL A 694 4.55 31.37 14.66
N ALA A 695 4.07 31.97 13.56
CA ALA A 695 2.93 32.90 13.58
C ALA A 695 1.60 32.19 13.73
N GLY A 696 1.49 30.99 13.17
CA GLY A 696 0.26 30.20 13.24
C GLY A 696 0.49 28.74 12.84
N ILE A 697 -0.40 27.88 13.29
CA ILE A 697 -0.44 26.47 12.95
C ILE A 697 -1.68 26.24 12.11
N VAL A 698 -1.49 25.74 10.87
CA VAL A 698 -2.54 25.62 9.87
C VAL A 698 -2.70 24.18 9.38
N SER A 699 -3.93 23.82 9.03
CA SER A 699 -4.18 22.59 8.27
C SER A 699 -3.90 22.86 6.80
N PHE A 700 -3.06 22.04 6.19
CA PHE A 700 -2.60 22.23 4.81
C PHE A 700 -2.69 20.92 4.00
N PRO A 701 -3.92 20.48 3.65
CA PRO A 701 -4.11 19.23 2.89
C PRO A 701 -3.41 19.28 1.54
N GLY A 702 -2.86 18.16 1.10
CA GLY A 702 -2.21 18.05 -0.21
C GLY A 702 -0.79 18.61 -0.31
N TRP A 703 -0.26 19.30 0.71
CA TRP A 703 1.08 19.93 0.65
C TRP A 703 2.19 18.95 0.26
N HIS A 704 2.08 17.72 0.71
CA HIS A 704 3.09 16.69 0.43
C HIS A 704 3.17 16.36 -1.05
N TRP A 705 2.03 16.19 -1.73
CA TRP A 705 1.96 15.95 -3.16
C TRP A 705 2.28 17.21 -3.95
N LEU A 706 1.77 18.35 -3.53
CA LEU A 706 2.08 19.65 -4.14
C LEU A 706 3.59 19.86 -4.23
N THR A 707 4.31 19.76 -3.11
CA THR A 707 5.76 19.96 -3.07
C THR A 707 6.53 18.90 -3.85
N LYS A 708 6.04 17.65 -3.87
CA LYS A 708 6.69 16.54 -4.59
C LYS A 708 6.53 16.64 -6.09
N THR A 709 5.35 17.02 -6.56
CA THR A 709 5.02 17.03 -7.99
C THR A 709 5.37 18.34 -8.68
N SER A 710 5.37 19.47 -7.98
CA SER A 710 5.68 20.78 -8.54
C SER A 710 7.17 21.02 -8.81
N GLY A 711 8.07 20.26 -8.21
CA GLY A 711 9.51 20.54 -8.25
C GLY A 711 9.99 21.55 -7.20
N MET A 712 9.14 21.92 -6.22
CA MET A 712 9.55 22.76 -5.09
C MET A 712 10.65 22.13 -4.24
N ARG A 713 10.71 20.79 -4.20
CA ARG A 713 11.79 20.08 -3.50
C ARG A 713 13.05 20.11 -4.34
N VAL A 714 14.06 20.76 -3.80
CA VAL A 714 15.39 20.87 -4.44
C VAL A 714 16.14 19.55 -4.37
N ARG A 715 16.05 18.88 -3.22
CA ARG A 715 16.70 17.58 -2.98
C ARG A 715 15.81 16.45 -3.50
N ARG A 716 16.04 16.00 -4.71
CA ARG A 716 15.29 14.88 -5.31
C ARG A 716 15.46 13.61 -4.47
N GLY A 717 14.34 12.96 -4.16
CA GLY A 717 14.32 11.73 -3.34
C GLY A 717 14.31 11.95 -1.82
N GLY A 718 14.47 13.20 -1.34
CA GLY A 718 14.34 13.54 0.06
C GLY A 718 12.87 13.68 0.50
N PHE A 719 12.55 13.15 1.68
CA PHE A 719 11.33 13.53 2.36
C PHE A 719 11.59 14.85 3.06
N VAL A 720 10.74 15.83 2.85
CA VAL A 720 10.74 17.09 3.61
C VAL A 720 9.84 16.99 4.83
N ALA A 721 10.19 17.66 5.90
CA ALA A 721 9.43 17.58 7.15
C ALA A 721 8.11 18.37 7.09
N ALA A 722 8.10 19.47 6.36
CA ALA A 722 6.94 20.35 6.24
C ALA A 722 7.01 21.23 4.98
N LEU A 723 5.87 21.81 4.59
CA LEU A 723 5.79 23.03 3.79
C LEU A 723 5.41 24.17 4.74
N ALA A 724 6.33 25.12 4.92
CA ALA A 724 6.09 26.33 5.69
C ALA A 724 5.84 27.51 4.76
N ILE A 725 4.97 28.41 5.15
CA ILE A 725 4.62 29.61 4.39
C ILE A 725 5.15 30.84 5.15
N ALA A 726 5.81 31.73 4.42
CA ALA A 726 6.31 33.01 4.93
C ALA A 726 5.93 34.14 3.97
N ASP A 727 6.17 35.38 4.37
CA ASP A 727 6.08 36.52 3.42
C ASP A 727 7.28 36.51 2.48
N GLU A 728 7.06 36.81 1.20
CA GLU A 728 8.09 36.77 0.15
C GLU A 728 9.28 37.71 0.41
N ARG A 729 9.06 38.82 1.15
CA ARG A 729 10.11 39.80 1.49
C ARG A 729 11.24 39.16 2.28
N TRP A 730 10.92 38.28 3.23
CA TRP A 730 11.92 37.59 4.04
C TRP A 730 12.78 36.62 3.24
N LEU A 731 12.20 35.95 2.20
CA LEU A 731 12.99 35.11 1.31
C LEU A 731 13.88 35.92 0.40
N LYS A 732 13.40 37.07 -0.11
CA LYS A 732 14.20 37.99 -0.93
C LYS A 732 15.41 38.54 -0.14
N GLU A 733 15.21 38.94 1.11
CA GLU A 733 16.24 39.50 1.96
C GLU A 733 17.21 38.46 2.49
N GLU A 734 16.74 37.39 3.12
CA GLU A 734 17.56 36.39 3.79
C GLU A 734 18.24 35.42 2.83
N TYR A 735 17.53 35.02 1.78
CA TYR A 735 18.04 34.02 0.84
C TYR A 735 18.51 34.65 -0.48
N ALA A 736 18.55 35.99 -0.52
CA ALA A 736 19.03 36.78 -1.66
C ALA A 736 18.41 36.35 -3.01
N HIS A 737 17.14 35.95 -2.99
CA HIS A 737 16.42 35.61 -4.22
C HIS A 737 16.19 36.83 -5.08
N GLN A 738 16.82 36.89 -6.26
CA GLN A 738 16.61 37.93 -7.27
C GLN A 738 15.58 37.52 -8.31
N GLY A 739 15.21 36.26 -8.36
CA GLY A 739 14.27 35.68 -9.32
C GLY A 739 13.35 34.66 -8.73
N PHE A 740 12.35 34.25 -9.50
CA PHE A 740 11.36 33.23 -9.14
C PHE A 740 11.29 32.12 -10.17
N GLN A 741 10.86 30.94 -9.75
CA GLN A 741 10.66 29.76 -10.60
C GLN A 741 9.22 29.24 -10.53
N PHE A 742 8.38 29.86 -9.72
CA PHE A 742 7.00 29.42 -9.51
C PHE A 742 6.06 30.63 -9.53
N ILE A 743 4.88 30.42 -10.11
CA ILE A 743 3.75 31.32 -9.96
C ILE A 743 2.57 30.52 -9.42
N TRP A 744 1.82 31.11 -8.49
CA TRP A 744 0.71 30.45 -7.80
C TRP A 744 -0.51 31.36 -7.73
N GLY A 745 -1.69 30.81 -8.04
CA GLY A 745 -2.91 31.61 -8.05
C GLY A 745 -4.07 30.87 -8.70
N ASP A 746 -5.03 31.63 -9.18
CA ASP A 746 -6.17 31.14 -9.93
C ASP A 746 -6.13 31.63 -11.37
N THR A 747 -6.24 30.72 -12.31
CA THR A 747 -6.35 31.03 -13.76
C THR A 747 -7.77 31.45 -14.12
N ALA A 748 -7.90 32.26 -15.18
CA ALA A 748 -9.20 32.64 -15.70
C ALA A 748 -10.02 31.39 -16.13
N PRO A 749 -11.36 31.41 -15.98
CA PRO A 749 -12.21 30.30 -16.37
C PRO A 749 -12.04 29.95 -17.87
N GLY A 750 -11.94 28.66 -18.19
CA GLY A 750 -11.88 28.15 -19.57
C GLY A 750 -10.48 27.94 -20.13
N ILE A 751 -9.42 28.32 -19.41
CA ILE A 751 -8.03 28.06 -19.84
C ILE A 751 -7.65 26.62 -19.47
N SER A 752 -7.25 25.86 -20.47
CA SER A 752 -6.78 24.49 -20.25
C SER A 752 -5.32 24.45 -19.78
N ASN A 753 -4.95 23.39 -19.02
CA ASN A 753 -3.57 23.18 -18.57
C ASN A 753 -2.58 23.10 -19.74
N VAL A 754 -2.99 22.51 -20.87
CA VAL A 754 -2.16 22.36 -22.06
C VAL A 754 -1.90 23.71 -22.71
N GLU A 755 -2.93 24.53 -22.84
CA GLU A 755 -2.82 25.89 -23.38
C GLU A 755 -1.91 26.75 -22.49
N LEU A 756 -2.08 26.69 -21.17
CA LEU A 756 -1.24 27.39 -20.20
C LEU A 756 0.23 26.94 -20.31
N GLN A 757 0.49 25.63 -20.40
CA GLN A 757 1.85 25.09 -20.53
C GLN A 757 2.51 25.50 -21.86
N ASN A 758 1.78 25.50 -22.95
CA ASN A 758 2.30 25.86 -24.27
C ASN A 758 2.65 27.35 -24.35
N ASP A 759 1.72 28.22 -23.94
CA ASP A 759 1.95 29.67 -23.96
C ASP A 759 3.11 30.10 -23.05
N LEU A 760 3.14 29.58 -21.81
CA LEU A 760 4.22 29.86 -20.87
C LEU A 760 5.53 29.17 -21.26
N GLY A 761 5.46 28.04 -21.95
CA GLY A 761 6.62 27.33 -22.50
C GLY A 761 7.30 28.15 -23.59
N GLU A 762 6.52 28.76 -24.52
CA GLU A 762 7.03 29.69 -25.55
C GLU A 762 7.67 30.91 -24.90
N TYR A 763 7.02 31.51 -23.91
CA TYR A 763 7.57 32.65 -23.18
C TYR A 763 8.89 32.30 -22.49
N ALA A 764 8.94 31.19 -21.79
CA ALA A 764 10.15 30.74 -21.10
C ALA A 764 11.29 30.46 -22.08
N LEU A 765 10.98 29.88 -23.25
CA LEU A 765 11.96 29.66 -24.32
C LEU A 765 12.52 31.00 -24.90
N MET A 766 11.65 31.99 -25.08
CA MET A 766 12.06 33.32 -25.52
C MET A 766 13.04 33.95 -24.52
N LYS A 767 12.71 33.92 -23.23
CA LYS A 767 13.57 34.49 -22.18
C LYS A 767 14.91 33.76 -22.02
N VAL A 768 14.93 32.44 -22.15
CA VAL A 768 16.20 31.68 -22.12
C VAL A 768 17.08 32.10 -23.30
N ARG A 769 16.52 32.25 -24.49
CA ARG A 769 17.28 32.72 -25.68
C ARG A 769 17.82 34.14 -25.50
N GLU A 770 17.07 35.06 -24.88
CA GLU A 770 17.53 36.40 -24.53
C GLU A 770 18.69 36.38 -23.54
N GLN A 771 18.66 35.48 -22.54
CA GLN A 771 19.72 35.38 -21.55
C GLN A 771 21.01 34.74 -22.07
N GLU A 772 20.91 33.86 -23.09
CA GLU A 772 22.03 33.11 -23.66
C GLU A 772 22.59 33.70 -24.97
N ASN A 773 22.27 34.98 -25.31
CA ASN A 773 22.76 35.66 -26.52
C ASN A 773 22.55 34.87 -27.84
N GLY A 774 21.43 34.17 -27.98
CA GLY A 774 21.05 33.45 -29.18
C GLY A 774 21.62 32.05 -29.35
N GLY A 775 22.24 31.46 -28.29
CA GLY A 775 22.60 30.06 -28.28
C GLY A 775 21.36 29.14 -28.26
N GLU A 776 21.46 27.94 -28.81
CA GLU A 776 20.41 26.90 -28.65
C GLU A 776 20.39 26.44 -27.19
N GLY A 777 19.77 27.24 -26.32
CA GLY A 777 19.61 26.94 -24.93
C GLY A 777 18.65 25.78 -24.69
N ALA A 778 18.74 25.23 -23.50
CA ALA A 778 17.87 24.15 -23.02
C ALA A 778 16.40 24.56 -23.12
N LYS A 779 15.54 23.78 -23.78
CA LYS A 779 14.08 24.02 -23.78
C LYS A 779 13.59 24.01 -22.32
N PRO A 780 13.02 25.10 -21.83
CA PRO A 780 12.50 25.16 -20.48
C PRO A 780 11.32 24.20 -20.34
N LEU A 781 11.26 23.50 -19.23
CA LEU A 781 10.14 22.63 -18.91
C LEU A 781 9.16 23.40 -18.02
N VAL A 782 8.01 23.75 -18.58
CA VAL A 782 6.91 24.39 -17.84
C VAL A 782 5.92 23.32 -17.43
N LYS A 783 5.58 23.30 -16.16
CA LYS A 783 4.62 22.36 -15.60
C LYS A 783 3.51 23.13 -14.87
N ALA A 784 2.29 23.01 -15.37
CA ALA A 784 1.10 23.53 -14.69
C ALA A 784 0.42 22.40 -13.91
N LEU A 785 0.15 22.66 -12.66
CA LEU A 785 -0.53 21.75 -11.74
C LEU A 785 -1.79 22.45 -11.22
N THR A 786 -2.95 21.93 -11.60
CA THR A 786 -4.20 22.42 -11.04
C THR A 786 -4.60 21.60 -9.81
N ARG A 787 -5.43 22.19 -8.96
CA ARG A 787 -6.04 21.49 -7.82
C ARG A 787 -6.75 20.21 -8.25
N GLU A 788 -7.46 20.26 -9.38
CA GLU A 788 -8.19 19.11 -9.93
C GLU A 788 -7.22 18.02 -10.43
N SER A 789 -6.15 18.38 -11.15
CA SER A 789 -5.17 17.41 -11.64
C SER A 789 -4.39 16.73 -10.49
N LEU A 790 -4.07 17.49 -9.45
CA LEU A 790 -3.45 16.94 -8.24
C LEU A 790 -4.42 16.03 -7.48
N GLY A 791 -5.66 16.48 -7.26
CA GLY A 791 -6.71 15.68 -6.62
C GLY A 791 -7.02 14.41 -7.41
N GLY A 792 -7.16 14.50 -8.72
CA GLY A 792 -7.39 13.37 -9.61
C GLY A 792 -6.26 12.33 -9.55
N SER A 793 -5.01 12.77 -9.57
CA SER A 793 -3.86 11.85 -9.46
C SER A 793 -3.74 11.20 -8.08
N VAL A 794 -4.11 11.89 -7.01
CA VAL A 794 -4.17 11.32 -5.65
C VAL A 794 -5.28 10.27 -5.56
N THR A 795 -6.49 10.61 -6.07
CA THR A 795 -7.64 9.71 -6.02
C THR A 795 -7.41 8.46 -6.85
N SER A 796 -6.93 8.59 -8.09
CA SER A 796 -6.66 7.44 -8.97
C SER A 796 -5.68 6.44 -8.33
N ARG A 797 -4.59 6.93 -7.75
CA ARG A 797 -3.62 6.06 -7.05
C ARG A 797 -4.18 5.46 -5.77
N GLY A 798 -4.94 6.27 -5.04
CA GLY A 798 -5.63 5.81 -3.85
C GLY A 798 -6.61 4.70 -4.16
N ASP A 799 -7.40 4.84 -5.21
CA ASP A 799 -8.35 3.84 -5.68
C ASP A 799 -7.65 2.52 -6.03
N ASP A 800 -6.50 2.56 -6.72
CA ASP A 800 -5.72 1.36 -7.03
C ASP A 800 -5.21 0.65 -5.76
N VAL A 801 -4.71 1.40 -4.79
CA VAL A 801 -4.25 0.86 -3.50
C VAL A 801 -5.42 0.28 -2.71
N ILE A 802 -6.53 1.03 -2.58
CA ILE A 802 -7.73 0.61 -1.86
C ILE A 802 -8.34 -0.62 -2.53
N PHE A 803 -8.41 -0.65 -3.86
CA PHE A 803 -8.88 -1.81 -4.62
C PHE A 803 -8.00 -3.04 -4.36
N THR A 804 -6.69 -2.87 -4.40
CA THR A 804 -5.74 -3.96 -4.12
C THR A 804 -5.91 -4.50 -2.70
N MET A 805 -6.04 -3.63 -1.70
CA MET A 805 -6.32 -4.03 -0.32
C MET A 805 -7.70 -4.67 -0.15
N SER A 806 -8.67 -4.32 -1.01
CA SER A 806 -10.04 -4.84 -0.96
C SER A 806 -10.19 -6.23 -1.61
N LYS A 807 -9.22 -6.69 -2.39
CA LYS A 807 -9.27 -8.01 -3.04
C LYS A 807 -9.50 -9.12 -2.02
N LEU A 808 -8.73 -9.12 -0.92
CA LEU A 808 -8.88 -10.12 0.14
C LEU A 808 -10.28 -10.09 0.81
N PRO A 809 -10.79 -8.96 1.29
CA PRO A 809 -12.16 -8.88 1.82
C PRO A 809 -13.25 -9.36 0.84
N ILE A 810 -13.14 -9.03 -0.45
CA ILE A 810 -14.11 -9.47 -1.47
C ILE A 810 -14.11 -10.99 -1.58
N ILE A 811 -12.93 -11.62 -1.63
CA ILE A 811 -12.84 -13.07 -1.69
C ILE A 811 -13.37 -13.71 -0.41
N MET A 812 -13.10 -13.10 0.75
CA MET A 812 -13.67 -13.54 2.03
C MET A 812 -15.20 -13.48 2.04
N MET A 813 -15.82 -12.46 1.42
CA MET A 813 -17.27 -12.41 1.24
C MET A 813 -17.80 -13.56 0.37
N VAL A 814 -17.09 -13.91 -0.71
CA VAL A 814 -17.46 -15.05 -1.57
C VAL A 814 -17.41 -16.35 -0.78
N ILE A 815 -16.34 -16.58 0.01
CA ILE A 815 -16.23 -17.76 0.88
C ILE A 815 -17.38 -17.82 1.91
N ALA A 816 -17.74 -16.69 2.48
CA ALA A 816 -18.81 -16.63 3.45
C ALA A 816 -20.19 -17.03 2.85
N VAL A 817 -20.39 -16.79 1.54
CA VAL A 817 -21.59 -17.26 0.83
C VAL A 817 -21.67 -18.79 0.81
N LEU A 818 -20.53 -19.47 0.71
CA LEU A 818 -20.49 -20.94 0.82
C LEU A 818 -20.93 -21.44 2.21
N ALA A 819 -20.58 -20.68 3.26
CA ALA A 819 -21.09 -20.97 4.61
C ALA A 819 -22.61 -20.80 4.70
N VAL A 820 -23.17 -19.80 4.01
CA VAL A 820 -24.64 -19.63 3.91
C VAL A 820 -25.26 -20.80 3.18
N LEU A 821 -24.74 -21.19 2.01
CA LEU A 821 -25.21 -22.33 1.23
C LEU A 821 -25.23 -23.62 2.10
N ASN A 822 -24.13 -23.87 2.79
CA ASN A 822 -24.04 -25.04 3.69
C ASN A 822 -25.09 -24.96 4.82
N THR A 823 -25.30 -23.79 5.41
CA THR A 823 -26.31 -23.58 6.46
C THR A 823 -27.72 -23.77 5.94
N VAL A 824 -28.04 -23.27 4.76
CA VAL A 824 -29.34 -23.43 4.11
C VAL A 824 -29.62 -24.90 3.80
N LEU A 825 -28.63 -25.60 3.19
CA LEU A 825 -28.76 -27.04 2.92
C LEU A 825 -29.05 -27.83 4.20
N ALA A 826 -28.32 -27.53 5.27
CA ALA A 826 -28.56 -28.17 6.55
C ALA A 826 -29.91 -27.79 7.19
N SER A 827 -30.36 -26.56 7.05
CA SER A 827 -31.70 -26.11 7.49
C SER A 827 -32.80 -26.89 6.81
N VAL A 828 -32.67 -27.04 5.49
CA VAL A 828 -33.60 -27.82 4.68
C VAL A 828 -33.63 -29.28 5.12
N GLN A 829 -32.49 -29.92 5.29
CA GLN A 829 -32.38 -31.32 5.69
C GLN A 829 -32.95 -31.56 7.09
N SER A 830 -32.58 -30.76 8.09
CA SER A 830 -32.98 -30.90 9.49
C SER A 830 -34.48 -30.66 9.67
N ARG A 831 -35.10 -29.85 8.86
CA ARG A 831 -36.53 -29.44 8.92
C ARG A 831 -37.39 -30.06 7.84
N ARG A 832 -36.89 -31.03 7.09
CA ARG A 832 -37.58 -31.67 5.96
C ARG A 832 -38.95 -32.20 6.36
N ARG A 833 -39.05 -32.83 7.55
CA ARG A 833 -40.32 -33.34 8.06
C ARG A 833 -41.28 -32.24 8.47
N GLU A 834 -40.80 -31.14 9.08
CA GLU A 834 -41.63 -29.98 9.41
C GLU A 834 -42.25 -29.36 8.13
N PHE A 835 -41.42 -29.21 7.08
CA PHE A 835 -41.92 -28.71 5.79
C PHE A 835 -42.90 -29.70 5.14
N GLY A 836 -42.67 -31.01 5.27
CA GLY A 836 -43.62 -32.03 4.83
C GLY A 836 -44.94 -31.93 5.53
N LEU A 837 -44.98 -31.76 6.85
CA LEU A 837 -46.19 -31.56 7.66
C LEU A 837 -46.92 -30.26 7.26
N MET A 838 -46.21 -29.15 7.10
CA MET A 838 -46.81 -27.89 6.64
C MET A 838 -47.49 -28.04 5.27
N ARG A 839 -46.84 -28.76 4.33
CA ARG A 839 -47.41 -29.01 3.02
C ARG A 839 -48.59 -30.00 3.07
N ALA A 840 -48.57 -30.95 3.97
CA ALA A 840 -49.67 -31.86 4.17
C ALA A 840 -50.92 -31.15 4.75
N VAL A 841 -50.73 -30.11 5.54
CA VAL A 841 -51.81 -29.23 6.08
C VAL A 841 -52.25 -28.15 5.03
N GLY A 842 -51.67 -28.13 3.81
CA GLY A 842 -52.10 -27.25 2.75
C GLY A 842 -51.23 -26.02 2.49
N VAL A 843 -50.08 -25.85 3.16
CA VAL A 843 -49.18 -24.72 2.87
C VAL A 843 -48.56 -24.90 1.49
N PRO A 844 -48.73 -23.91 0.57
CA PRO A 844 -48.19 -24.03 -0.80
C PRO A 844 -46.66 -24.06 -0.80
N GLY A 845 -46.08 -24.86 -1.71
CA GLY A 845 -44.60 -25.01 -1.82
C GLY A 845 -43.87 -23.68 -2.06
N GLY A 846 -44.52 -22.74 -2.74
CA GLY A 846 -44.00 -21.37 -2.91
C GLY A 846 -43.86 -20.59 -1.60
N MET A 847 -44.73 -20.82 -0.63
CA MET A 847 -44.64 -20.19 0.68
C MET A 847 -43.46 -20.76 1.49
N VAL A 848 -43.25 -22.08 1.43
CA VAL A 848 -42.08 -22.71 2.04
C VAL A 848 -40.75 -22.17 1.46
N MET A 849 -40.72 -21.99 0.12
CA MET A 849 -39.59 -21.36 -0.56
C MET A 849 -39.32 -19.94 -0.02
N ARG A 850 -40.37 -19.10 0.07
CA ARG A 850 -40.27 -17.73 0.60
C ARG A 850 -39.82 -17.69 2.05
N MET A 851 -40.27 -18.65 2.89
CA MET A 851 -39.83 -18.76 4.29
C MET A 851 -38.33 -19.06 4.39
N LEU A 852 -37.78 -19.98 3.59
CA LEU A 852 -36.35 -20.27 3.55
C LEU A 852 -35.55 -19.06 3.08
N TRP A 853 -36.07 -18.36 2.07
CA TRP A 853 -35.45 -17.14 1.55
C TRP A 853 -35.44 -16.02 2.60
N ALA A 854 -36.53 -15.84 3.32
CA ALA A 854 -36.63 -14.86 4.42
C ALA A 854 -35.65 -15.18 5.56
N GLU A 855 -35.48 -16.47 5.92
CA GLU A 855 -34.50 -16.91 6.93
C GLU A 855 -33.07 -16.53 6.51
N THR A 856 -32.73 -16.80 5.25
CA THR A 856 -31.40 -16.47 4.70
C THR A 856 -31.16 -14.97 4.68
N LEU A 857 -32.15 -14.19 4.22
CA LEU A 857 -32.07 -12.73 4.20
C LEU A 857 -31.92 -12.13 5.60
N MET A 858 -32.59 -12.68 6.61
CA MET A 858 -32.45 -12.21 7.98
C MET A 858 -31.04 -12.47 8.54
N VAL A 859 -30.44 -13.64 8.25
CA VAL A 859 -29.04 -13.92 8.63
C VAL A 859 -28.09 -12.98 7.92
N SER A 860 -28.27 -12.73 6.61
CA SER A 860 -27.47 -11.80 5.84
C SER A 860 -27.62 -10.36 6.34
N LEU A 861 -28.84 -9.92 6.68
CA LEU A 861 -29.08 -8.61 7.27
C LEU A 861 -28.40 -8.47 8.64
N CYS A 862 -28.43 -9.52 9.46
CA CYS A 862 -27.67 -9.57 10.72
C CYS A 862 -26.19 -9.34 10.50
N SER A 863 -25.62 -10.04 9.49
CA SER A 863 -24.20 -9.90 9.13
C SER A 863 -23.87 -8.49 8.64
N VAL A 864 -24.75 -7.89 7.83
CA VAL A 864 -24.58 -6.52 7.32
C VAL A 864 -24.57 -5.51 8.47
N VAL A 865 -25.56 -5.57 9.38
CA VAL A 865 -25.61 -4.65 10.53
C VAL A 865 -24.38 -4.79 11.41
N MET A 866 -23.99 -6.02 11.72
CA MET A 866 -22.81 -6.30 12.51
C MET A 866 -21.52 -5.80 11.83
N SER A 867 -21.41 -6.00 10.52
CA SER A 867 -20.25 -5.58 9.73
C SER A 867 -20.13 -4.06 9.63
N LEU A 868 -21.23 -3.35 9.45
CA LEU A 868 -21.21 -1.89 9.42
C LEU A 868 -20.76 -1.33 10.77
N VAL A 869 -21.30 -1.83 11.88
CA VAL A 869 -20.92 -1.36 13.22
C VAL A 869 -19.44 -1.64 13.52
N LEU A 870 -18.99 -2.88 13.34
CA LEU A 870 -17.62 -3.27 13.68
C LEU A 870 -16.59 -2.76 12.67
N GLY A 871 -16.94 -2.72 11.37
CA GLY A 871 -16.06 -2.23 10.32
C GLY A 871 -15.79 -0.73 10.44
N VAL A 872 -16.85 0.07 10.68
CA VAL A 872 -16.72 1.52 10.88
C VAL A 872 -15.96 1.82 12.17
N LEU A 873 -16.25 1.10 13.27
CA LEU A 873 -15.53 1.27 14.52
C LEU A 873 -14.03 0.94 14.35
N GLY A 874 -13.72 -0.19 13.71
CA GLY A 874 -12.35 -0.57 13.43
C GLY A 874 -11.62 0.44 12.53
N ALA A 875 -12.29 0.96 11.50
CA ALA A 875 -11.76 2.03 10.65
C ALA A 875 -11.47 3.30 11.45
N TRP A 876 -12.43 3.75 12.26
CA TRP A 876 -12.26 4.93 13.11
C TRP A 876 -11.08 4.76 14.07
N CYS A 877 -10.99 3.63 14.76
CA CYS A 877 -9.85 3.34 15.63
C CYS A 877 -8.52 3.33 14.86
N SER A 878 -8.51 2.77 13.63
CA SER A 878 -7.32 2.71 12.76
C SER A 878 -6.90 4.07 12.24
N ILE A 879 -7.83 5.01 12.08
CA ILE A 879 -7.55 6.41 11.76
C ILE A 879 -6.92 7.11 12.98
N GLN A 880 -7.51 6.90 14.16
CA GLN A 880 -7.05 7.57 15.38
C GLN A 880 -5.65 7.11 15.84
N ILE A 881 -5.28 5.84 15.66
CA ILE A 881 -3.94 5.35 16.05
C ILE A 881 -2.82 6.01 15.23
N LEU A 882 -3.13 6.52 14.03
CA LEU A 882 -2.16 7.20 13.18
C LEU A 882 -1.63 8.51 13.83
N GLU A 883 -2.42 9.12 14.71
CA GLU A 883 -1.97 10.28 15.50
C GLU A 883 -0.70 9.97 16.30
N TYR A 884 -0.51 8.72 16.72
CA TYR A 884 0.63 8.28 17.55
C TYR A 884 1.80 7.69 16.75
N GLY A 885 1.68 7.55 15.45
CA GLY A 885 2.71 6.79 14.73
C GLY A 885 3.08 7.21 13.33
N TYR A 886 2.25 7.95 12.64
CA TYR A 886 2.47 8.30 11.24
C TYR A 886 2.15 9.78 10.99
N HIS A 887 3.10 10.48 10.40
CA HIS A 887 2.99 11.89 10.10
C HIS A 887 2.61 12.07 8.63
N PHE A 888 1.34 11.91 8.32
CA PHE A 888 0.80 12.14 6.98
C PHE A 888 -0.05 13.42 6.96
N GLY A 889 0.56 14.55 6.68
CA GLY A 889 -0.09 15.78 6.21
C GLY A 889 -1.31 16.34 6.98
N VAL A 890 -2.04 15.53 7.75
CA VAL A 890 -3.17 15.97 8.62
C VAL A 890 -3.18 15.11 9.87
N VAL A 891 -3.45 15.71 11.00
CA VAL A 891 -3.34 15.06 12.32
C VAL A 891 -4.38 13.95 12.49
N THR A 892 -5.62 14.25 12.20
CA THR A 892 -6.72 13.29 12.25
C THR A 892 -7.57 13.45 11.00
N PRO A 893 -7.40 12.55 10.00
CA PRO A 893 -8.25 12.60 8.84
C PRO A 893 -9.73 12.46 9.23
N PRO A 894 -10.63 13.22 8.61
CA PRO A 894 -12.05 13.05 8.85
C PRO A 894 -12.49 11.68 8.36
N VAL A 895 -13.42 11.04 9.08
CA VAL A 895 -13.98 9.75 8.66
C VAL A 895 -14.88 9.99 7.45
N THR A 896 -14.43 9.56 6.29
CA THR A 896 -15.18 9.63 5.04
C THR A 896 -15.73 8.25 4.68
N MET A 897 -17.03 8.17 4.47
CA MET A 897 -17.69 6.91 4.11
C MET A 897 -17.97 6.88 2.61
N PRO A 898 -17.37 5.96 1.85
CA PRO A 898 -17.68 5.78 0.43
C PRO A 898 -19.00 5.02 0.26
N TRP A 899 -20.12 5.72 0.44
CA TRP A 899 -21.48 5.14 0.48
C TRP A 899 -21.81 4.26 -0.73
N ALA A 900 -21.33 4.64 -1.93
CA ALA A 900 -21.57 3.86 -3.15
C ALA A 900 -20.91 2.47 -3.08
N HIS A 901 -19.64 2.39 -2.67
CA HIS A 901 -18.90 1.14 -2.54
C HIS A 901 -19.48 0.25 -1.44
N LEU A 902 -19.85 0.86 -0.29
CA LEU A 902 -20.48 0.14 0.82
C LEU A 902 -21.86 -0.39 0.42
N ALA A 903 -22.67 0.39 -0.28
CA ALA A 903 -23.97 -0.05 -0.79
C ALA A 903 -23.81 -1.21 -1.80
N CYS A 904 -22.85 -1.11 -2.73
CA CYS A 904 -22.55 -2.20 -3.66
C CYS A 904 -22.14 -3.49 -2.93
N ALA A 905 -21.30 -3.40 -1.90
CA ALA A 905 -20.87 -4.57 -1.12
C ALA A 905 -22.04 -5.21 -0.37
N VAL A 906 -22.89 -4.40 0.26
CA VAL A 906 -24.11 -4.89 0.94
C VAL A 906 -25.05 -5.58 -0.06
N LEU A 907 -25.32 -4.95 -1.20
CA LEU A 907 -26.15 -5.53 -2.25
C LEU A 907 -25.55 -6.83 -2.80
N LEU A 908 -24.24 -6.88 -2.98
CA LEU A 908 -23.52 -8.08 -3.41
C LEU A 908 -23.71 -9.22 -2.43
N VAL A 909 -23.53 -8.99 -1.13
CA VAL A 909 -23.71 -10.01 -0.09
C VAL A 909 -25.17 -10.50 -0.04
N LEU A 910 -26.15 -9.60 -0.11
CA LEU A 910 -27.57 -9.98 -0.13
C LEU A 910 -27.94 -10.76 -1.41
N ALA A 911 -27.42 -10.33 -2.57
CA ALA A 911 -27.66 -11.02 -3.83
C ALA A 911 -27.04 -12.44 -3.85
N LEU A 912 -25.76 -12.55 -3.45
CA LEU A 912 -25.06 -13.83 -3.37
C LEU A 912 -25.70 -14.78 -2.36
N SER A 913 -26.13 -14.29 -1.22
CA SER A 913 -26.84 -15.09 -0.20
C SER A 913 -28.20 -15.57 -0.73
N SER A 914 -28.92 -14.70 -1.44
CA SER A 914 -30.18 -15.05 -2.09
C SER A 914 -29.98 -16.13 -3.16
N LEU A 915 -28.93 -16.00 -3.98
CA LEU A 915 -28.57 -16.97 -5.00
C LEU A 915 -28.21 -18.33 -4.38
N ALA A 916 -27.44 -18.33 -3.29
CA ALA A 916 -27.08 -19.54 -2.57
C ALA A 916 -28.31 -20.29 -2.04
N CYS A 917 -29.36 -19.54 -1.62
CA CYS A 917 -30.61 -20.13 -1.17
C CYS A 917 -31.50 -20.66 -2.28
N LEU A 918 -31.36 -20.13 -3.52
CA LEU A 918 -32.30 -20.37 -4.61
C LEU A 918 -32.44 -21.85 -4.95
N LEU A 919 -31.35 -22.56 -5.12
CA LEU A 919 -31.33 -23.99 -5.50
C LEU A 919 -31.96 -24.89 -4.42
N PRO A 920 -31.58 -24.81 -3.14
CA PRO A 920 -32.21 -25.57 -2.06
C PRO A 920 -33.73 -25.25 -1.91
N ALA A 921 -34.07 -23.99 -1.99
CA ALA A 921 -35.46 -23.55 -1.86
C ALA A 921 -36.33 -24.00 -3.04
N TRP A 922 -35.81 -23.98 -4.28
CA TRP A 922 -36.49 -24.47 -5.46
C TRP A 922 -36.74 -26.00 -5.39
N ARG A 923 -35.74 -26.76 -4.94
CA ARG A 923 -35.91 -28.20 -4.70
C ARG A 923 -37.03 -28.49 -3.69
N MET A 924 -37.13 -27.70 -2.63
CA MET A 924 -38.18 -27.84 -1.63
C MET A 924 -39.57 -27.47 -2.16
N LYS A 925 -39.66 -26.52 -3.07
CA LYS A 925 -40.93 -26.15 -3.74
C LYS A 925 -41.51 -27.32 -4.53
N HIS A 926 -40.65 -28.12 -5.21
CA HIS A 926 -41.08 -29.20 -6.10
C HIS A 926 -41.05 -30.58 -5.46
N ALA A 927 -40.53 -30.73 -4.24
CA ALA A 927 -40.51 -32.02 -3.56
C ALA A 927 -41.93 -32.54 -3.25
N SER A 928 -42.20 -33.82 -3.43
CA SER A 928 -43.49 -34.43 -3.08
C SER A 928 -43.68 -34.49 -1.54
N VAL A 929 -44.92 -34.40 -1.08
CA VAL A 929 -45.24 -34.51 0.37
C VAL A 929 -44.83 -35.89 0.90
N THR A 930 -45.00 -36.93 0.08
CA THR A 930 -44.58 -38.31 0.41
C THR A 930 -43.11 -38.43 0.56
N ASP A 931 -42.29 -37.79 -0.31
CA ASP A 931 -40.83 -37.79 -0.19
C ASP A 931 -40.33 -37.02 1.03
N LEU A 932 -41.02 -35.94 1.42
CA LEU A 932 -40.67 -35.15 2.57
C LEU A 932 -40.98 -35.89 3.90
N LEU A 933 -42.04 -36.69 3.93
CA LEU A 933 -42.46 -37.44 5.11
C LEU A 933 -41.88 -38.85 5.21
N SER A 934 -41.44 -39.43 4.07
CA SER A 934 -40.82 -40.75 4.04
C SER A 934 -39.54 -40.76 4.84
N ILE A 935 -39.45 -41.68 5.81
CA ILE A 935 -38.23 -41.99 6.53
C ILE A 935 -37.36 -42.83 5.59
N ARG A 936 -36.54 -42.15 4.73
CA ARG A 936 -35.43 -42.86 4.13
C ARG A 936 -34.41 -43.09 5.25
N GLU A 937 -34.39 -44.31 5.80
CA GLU A 937 -33.27 -44.85 6.53
C GLU A 937 -32.08 -44.98 5.55
N GLY A 938 -31.31 -43.91 5.41
CA GLY A 938 -30.07 -43.92 4.67
C GLY A 938 -28.86 -44.15 5.61
#